data_f6c9fa34295a5dfefc3650d6b86fb303
#
_entry.id   f6c9fa34295a5dfefc3650d6b86fb303
#
_cell.length_a   1.000
_cell.length_b   1.000
_cell.length_c   1.000
_cell.angle_alpha   90.00
_cell.angle_beta   90.00
_cell.angle_gamma   90.00
#
_symmetry.space_group_name_H-M   'P 1'
#
loop_
_entity.id
_entity.type
_entity.pdbx_description
1 polymer ?
#
loop_
_entity_poly.entity_id
_entity_poly.type
_entity_poly.pdbx_seq_one_letter_code
_entity_poly.pdbx_strand_id
1 'polypeptide(L)'
;CVWLKVDKALAAGLTPIICLGETQKEKAAGRADTVLQEQLLTSLTGQASARIPDVVLAYEPRWAIGSAEAASPEYIAARHGALREILRKYYGAEVAEETRIIYGGSVTPKNGKAILEIIDVDGLFVGRAAWKPEGFIRIIDLVRQAAHHREALADRLAREKEAAEALQNPITLLAPTTQRTQRRNPMTCIHDDPEVFATTALAGFASANSRQVRLITGGVVRATATPQGKVALVVGGGSGHYPAFAGFVGPGMADAAVAGDIFASPSAHSVAHVSRMANRGGGILLGFGKYAGDMMNFGLAAERLQSEGVDVRIMAVTDDVASGPADKPELRRGVAGDLVVFKIAGAAAEAGLNLDEVERLARKANASTVTFGVAFTGCTLPGAEQPLFTVPPKRMGVGLGIHGEPGISEEDILPAKALAEKLVSRLVAEKPATASGRVAVILNGLGCTKYEELFVLWVSVEAALKNAGLTPVMPEVGEFVTSLDMAGCSLTLAWLDEELEEYWCAPSDTPVLRRGNIIPTQPAEPLSETPPETTHFPEAAAPSHESAQCVAKLIDEIANAMHEAENTLGKIDAQAGDGDHGMGMARGSAAAAEAAAKAVAAGAGLASTLAAAGDAWADRAGGTSGALWGLMLRTWSTAFSDQQALDAAAVVKGAQIALDAVKRLGRAQVGDKTLVDAFEPFVTSLAAEIGKGMALKTAWQNAAQTATVAAEATAQLAPKLGRARAHTQRSLGHPDAGAVSLAICACIVGKNLT
;
A
#
# COMPACT_ATOMS: atom_id res chain seq x y z
N CYS A 1 31.44 35.19 -3.68
CA CYS A 1 30.21 35.58 -4.26
C CYS A 1 29.11 34.64 -3.79
N VAL A 2 27.90 35.21 -3.53
CA VAL A 2 26.77 34.48 -2.90
C VAL A 2 26.31 33.32 -3.81
N TRP A 3 26.14 33.57 -5.10
CA TRP A 3 25.65 32.54 -6.06
C TRP A 3 26.48 31.26 -6.09
N LEU A 4 27.81 31.31 -5.95
CA LEU A 4 28.67 30.14 -5.86
C LEU A 4 28.42 29.29 -4.60
N LYS A 5 28.03 29.95 -3.48
CA LYS A 5 27.68 29.24 -2.25
C LYS A 5 26.31 28.59 -2.36
N VAL A 6 25.38 29.27 -3.01
CA VAL A 6 24.03 28.72 -3.32
C VAL A 6 24.18 27.49 -4.21
N ASP A 7 24.95 27.58 -5.30
CA ASP A 7 25.21 26.48 -6.21
C ASP A 7 25.79 25.25 -5.50
N LYS A 8 26.85 25.45 -4.69
CA LYS A 8 27.47 24.36 -3.92
C LYS A 8 26.56 23.76 -2.85
N ALA A 9 25.75 24.59 -2.19
CA ALA A 9 24.80 24.12 -1.19
C ALA A 9 23.72 23.24 -1.84
N LEU A 10 23.13 23.71 -2.94
CA LEU A 10 22.16 22.94 -3.72
C LEU A 10 22.77 21.64 -4.28
N ALA A 11 24.01 21.67 -4.78
CA ALA A 11 24.70 20.49 -5.27
C ALA A 11 24.98 19.46 -4.16
N ALA A 12 25.11 19.92 -2.91
CA ALA A 12 25.27 19.08 -1.72
C ALA A 12 23.94 18.62 -1.09
N GLY A 13 22.78 18.90 -1.73
CA GLY A 13 21.47 18.54 -1.20
C GLY A 13 21.00 19.40 -0.01
N LEU A 14 21.66 20.54 0.23
CA LEU A 14 21.26 21.46 1.29
C LEU A 14 20.27 22.50 0.78
N THR A 15 19.36 22.96 1.64
CA THR A 15 18.46 24.09 1.37
C THR A 15 19.10 25.39 1.83
N PRO A 16 19.63 26.23 0.91
CA PRO A 16 20.25 27.49 1.30
C PRO A 16 19.22 28.54 1.70
N ILE A 17 19.48 29.29 2.78
CA ILE A 17 18.72 30.48 3.17
C ILE A 17 19.49 31.68 2.69
N ILE A 18 18.89 32.49 1.81
CA ILE A 18 19.49 33.67 1.21
C ILE A 18 18.92 34.93 1.89
N CYS A 19 19.73 35.64 2.68
CA CYS A 19 19.33 36.86 3.36
C CYS A 19 19.46 38.05 2.40
N LEU A 20 18.36 38.78 2.26
CA LEU A 20 18.22 39.99 1.41
C LEU A 20 17.69 41.15 2.26
N GLY A 21 18.20 42.35 2.04
CA GLY A 21 17.68 43.52 2.75
C GLY A 21 18.47 44.77 2.50
N GLU A 22 17.76 45.87 2.48
CA GLU A 22 18.28 47.24 2.28
C GLU A 22 18.76 47.88 3.58
N THR A 23 19.68 48.83 3.45
CA THR A 23 20.15 49.68 4.56
C THR A 23 19.22 50.87 4.80
N GLN A 24 19.35 51.52 5.93
CA GLN A 24 18.60 52.78 6.25
C GLN A 24 18.80 53.86 5.18
N LYS A 25 20.00 53.98 4.60
CA LYS A 25 20.28 54.96 3.53
C LYS A 25 19.54 54.65 2.25
N GLU A 26 19.51 53.36 1.86
CA GLU A 26 18.81 52.89 0.66
C GLU A 26 17.29 53.03 0.81
N LYS A 27 16.75 52.72 2.00
CA LYS A 27 15.36 52.99 2.35
C LYS A 27 14.99 54.46 2.22
N ALA A 28 15.79 55.36 2.84
CA ALA A 28 15.57 56.80 2.80
C ALA A 28 15.66 57.39 1.37
N ALA A 29 16.46 56.75 0.52
CA ALA A 29 16.60 57.12 -0.89
C ALA A 29 15.51 56.52 -1.81
N GLY A 30 14.52 55.78 -1.28
CA GLY A 30 13.47 55.13 -2.06
C GLY A 30 13.95 53.96 -2.93
N ARG A 31 15.13 53.39 -2.66
CA ARG A 31 15.78 52.36 -3.48
C ARG A 31 15.60 50.93 -2.97
N ALA A 32 14.74 50.71 -2.00
CA ALA A 32 14.58 49.39 -1.37
C ALA A 32 14.32 48.29 -2.40
N ASP A 33 13.35 48.47 -3.30
CA ASP A 33 12.99 47.43 -4.30
C ASP A 33 14.10 47.17 -5.31
N THR A 34 14.82 48.23 -5.74
CA THR A 34 15.97 48.09 -6.64
C THR A 34 17.07 47.26 -5.99
N VAL A 35 17.38 47.54 -4.72
CA VAL A 35 18.39 46.81 -3.95
C VAL A 35 18.00 45.34 -3.77
N LEU A 36 16.74 45.05 -3.46
CA LEU A 36 16.23 43.70 -3.31
C LEU A 36 16.30 42.95 -4.64
N GLN A 37 15.92 43.57 -5.75
CA GLN A 37 16.05 42.98 -7.08
C GLN A 37 17.52 42.69 -7.42
N GLU A 38 18.44 43.60 -7.21
CA GLU A 38 19.86 43.38 -7.46
C GLU A 38 20.44 42.23 -6.63
N GLN A 39 20.11 42.18 -5.33
CA GLN A 39 20.58 41.14 -4.43
C GLN A 39 20.00 39.77 -4.80
N LEU A 40 18.70 39.69 -5.10
CA LEU A 40 18.02 38.46 -5.47
C LEU A 40 18.59 37.89 -6.76
N LEU A 41 18.60 38.67 -7.83
CA LEU A 41 19.09 38.21 -9.15
C LEU A 41 20.57 37.82 -9.12
N THR A 42 21.41 38.59 -8.38
CA THR A 42 22.81 38.24 -8.21
C THR A 42 23.01 36.94 -7.43
N SER A 43 22.17 36.72 -6.44
CA SER A 43 22.28 35.48 -5.60
C SER A 43 21.83 34.21 -6.31
N LEU A 44 20.90 34.33 -7.27
CA LEU A 44 20.36 33.22 -8.05
C LEU A 44 20.98 33.10 -9.44
N THR A 45 22.01 33.90 -9.76
CA THR A 45 22.70 33.83 -11.07
C THR A 45 23.18 32.41 -11.37
N GLY A 46 22.84 31.90 -12.58
CA GLY A 46 23.26 30.58 -13.05
C GLY A 46 22.45 29.40 -12.51
N GLN A 47 21.45 29.63 -11.67
CA GLN A 47 20.55 28.58 -11.22
C GLN A 47 19.46 28.31 -12.25
N ALA A 48 19.15 27.02 -12.50
CA ALA A 48 18.00 26.62 -13.30
C ALA A 48 16.71 27.00 -12.56
N SER A 49 15.69 27.50 -13.28
CA SER A 49 14.42 27.93 -12.67
C SER A 49 13.78 26.84 -11.79
N ALA A 50 13.82 25.57 -12.21
CA ALA A 50 13.31 24.43 -11.47
C ALA A 50 13.99 24.18 -10.10
N ARG A 51 15.16 24.78 -9.85
CA ARG A 51 15.87 24.63 -8.56
C ARG A 51 15.71 25.84 -7.62
N ILE A 52 15.05 26.88 -8.06
CA ILE A 52 14.83 28.09 -7.21
C ILE A 52 13.87 27.80 -6.05
N PRO A 53 12.83 26.96 -6.17
CA PRO A 53 12.02 26.56 -5.02
C PRO A 53 12.78 25.80 -3.93
N ASP A 54 13.97 25.25 -4.23
CA ASP A 54 14.83 24.58 -3.25
C ASP A 54 15.55 25.57 -2.32
N VAL A 55 15.46 26.88 -2.56
CA VAL A 55 16.04 27.90 -1.68
C VAL A 55 14.95 28.58 -0.83
N VAL A 56 15.37 29.18 0.30
CA VAL A 56 14.52 30.04 1.13
C VAL A 56 15.08 31.47 1.05
N LEU A 57 14.23 32.44 0.75
CA LEU A 57 14.60 33.86 0.79
C LEU A 57 14.22 34.44 2.15
N ALA A 58 15.19 34.97 2.87
CA ALA A 58 14.95 35.67 4.14
C ALA A 58 15.04 37.17 3.93
N TYR A 59 13.92 37.88 3.98
CA TYR A 59 13.92 39.31 3.93
C TYR A 59 14.28 39.89 5.31
N GLU A 60 15.45 40.51 5.38
CA GLU A 60 16.04 41.09 6.60
C GLU A 60 16.38 42.57 6.38
N PRO A 61 15.43 43.50 6.56
CA PRO A 61 15.77 44.94 6.45
C PRO A 61 16.88 45.28 7.46
N ARG A 62 18.07 45.58 6.95
CA ARG A 62 19.29 45.75 7.77
C ARG A 62 19.17 46.80 8.85
N TRP A 63 18.30 47.81 8.65
CA TRP A 63 18.00 48.87 9.62
C TRP A 63 17.09 48.37 10.76
N ALA A 64 16.34 47.28 10.58
CA ALA A 64 15.46 46.71 11.59
C ALA A 64 16.11 45.59 12.40
N ILE A 65 17.27 45.10 11.98
CA ILE A 65 17.99 44.02 12.70
C ILE A 65 18.54 44.59 14.03
N GLY A 66 18.15 43.93 15.12
CA GLY A 66 18.60 44.32 16.46
C GLY A 66 17.96 45.57 17.03
N SER A 67 17.06 46.23 16.30
CA SER A 67 16.27 47.37 16.82
C SER A 67 15.19 46.87 17.82
N ALA A 68 14.64 47.81 18.60
CA ALA A 68 13.53 47.52 19.50
C ALA A 68 12.20 47.34 18.73
N GLU A 69 12.10 47.88 17.53
CA GLU A 69 10.90 47.84 16.69
C GLU A 69 11.17 47.12 15.36
N ALA A 70 10.24 46.29 14.95
CA ALA A 70 10.20 45.68 13.61
C ALA A 70 9.79 46.75 12.56
N ALA A 71 9.97 46.43 11.27
CA ALA A 71 9.33 47.19 10.20
C ALA A 71 7.80 47.12 10.35
N SER A 72 7.08 48.16 9.88
CA SER A 72 5.61 48.13 9.93
C SER A 72 5.06 47.04 9.02
N PRO A 73 3.89 46.46 9.34
CA PRO A 73 3.26 45.44 8.53
C PRO A 73 3.09 45.84 7.06
N GLU A 74 2.74 47.05 6.79
CA GLU A 74 2.55 47.60 5.43
C GLU A 74 3.88 47.67 4.68
N TYR A 75 4.97 48.01 5.36
CA TYR A 75 6.31 48.00 4.76
C TYR A 75 6.80 46.61 4.45
N ILE A 76 6.54 45.64 5.36
CA ILE A 76 6.86 44.23 5.16
C ILE A 76 6.08 43.69 3.97
N ALA A 77 4.76 43.92 3.92
CA ALA A 77 3.90 43.49 2.83
C ALA A 77 4.39 44.00 1.47
N ALA A 78 4.74 45.31 1.39
CA ALA A 78 5.23 45.88 0.15
C ALA A 78 6.56 45.25 -0.32
N ARG A 79 7.47 44.92 0.61
CA ARG A 79 8.77 44.32 0.23
C ARG A 79 8.66 42.85 -0.11
N HIS A 80 7.85 42.05 0.60
CA HIS A 80 7.57 40.66 0.28
C HIS A 80 6.85 40.54 -1.07
N GLY A 81 5.84 41.38 -1.32
CA GLY A 81 5.17 41.45 -2.63
C GLY A 81 6.12 41.81 -3.77
N ALA A 82 7.04 42.79 -3.55
CA ALA A 82 8.06 43.14 -4.55
C ALA A 82 8.99 41.92 -4.85
N LEU A 83 9.45 41.17 -3.85
CA LEU A 83 10.27 40.00 -4.03
C LEU A 83 9.50 38.88 -4.81
N ARG A 84 8.23 38.70 -4.50
CA ARG A 84 7.35 37.74 -5.19
C ARG A 84 7.17 38.13 -6.66
N GLU A 85 6.96 39.41 -6.94
CA GLU A 85 6.85 39.92 -8.31
C GLU A 85 8.15 39.80 -9.11
N ILE A 86 9.32 40.02 -8.48
CA ILE A 86 10.61 39.80 -9.13
C ILE A 86 10.77 38.34 -9.52
N LEU A 87 10.46 37.39 -8.62
CA LEU A 87 10.48 35.94 -8.93
C LEU A 87 9.55 35.64 -10.08
N ARG A 88 8.31 36.15 -10.07
CA ARG A 88 7.31 35.93 -11.13
C ARG A 88 7.80 36.41 -12.48
N LYS A 89 8.41 37.59 -12.49
CA LYS A 89 8.90 38.25 -13.71
C LYS A 89 10.08 37.51 -14.34
N TYR A 90 11.02 37.02 -13.54
CA TYR A 90 12.28 36.50 -14.05
C TYR A 90 12.33 34.96 -14.12
N TYR A 91 11.51 34.26 -13.34
CA TYR A 91 11.56 32.79 -13.23
C TYR A 91 10.21 32.11 -13.46
N GLY A 92 9.14 32.88 -13.61
CA GLY A 92 7.78 32.38 -13.89
C GLY A 92 6.87 32.33 -12.66
N ALA A 93 5.56 32.23 -12.91
CA ALA A 93 4.54 32.29 -11.86
C ALA A 93 4.64 31.08 -10.89
N GLU A 94 4.84 29.90 -11.40
CA GLU A 94 4.97 28.66 -10.61
C GLU A 94 6.15 28.75 -9.64
N VAL A 95 7.34 29.12 -10.12
CA VAL A 95 8.54 29.30 -9.29
C VAL A 95 8.32 30.41 -8.23
N ALA A 96 7.63 31.48 -8.59
CA ALA A 96 7.33 32.55 -7.65
C ALA A 96 6.40 32.09 -6.52
N GLU A 97 5.42 31.26 -6.77
CA GLU A 97 4.48 30.73 -5.76
C GLU A 97 5.14 29.65 -4.88
N GLU A 98 6.00 28.81 -5.44
CA GLU A 98 6.67 27.73 -4.71
C GLU A 98 7.85 28.18 -3.86
N THR A 99 8.50 29.31 -4.20
CA THR A 99 9.66 29.81 -3.47
C THR A 99 9.25 30.46 -2.14
N ARG A 100 9.76 29.98 -1.03
CA ARG A 100 9.45 30.48 0.32
C ARG A 100 10.17 31.79 0.59
N ILE A 101 9.42 32.83 1.03
CA ILE A 101 9.94 34.13 1.42
C ILE A 101 9.59 34.37 2.90
N ILE A 102 10.59 34.36 3.78
CA ILE A 102 10.43 34.50 5.22
C ILE A 102 10.92 35.89 5.71
N TYR A 103 10.34 36.38 6.80
CA TYR A 103 10.72 37.68 7.38
C TYR A 103 11.68 37.53 8.58
N GLY A 104 12.79 38.30 8.59
CA GLY A 104 13.88 38.20 9.57
C GLY A 104 14.20 39.44 10.37
N GLY A 105 13.38 40.48 10.34
CA GLY A 105 13.63 41.74 11.07
C GLY A 105 12.94 41.84 12.44
N SER A 106 13.68 41.68 13.57
CA SER A 106 13.19 41.85 14.95
C SER A 106 11.85 41.18 15.28
N VAL A 107 11.77 39.89 14.99
CA VAL A 107 10.59 39.04 15.29
C VAL A 107 10.51 38.75 16.79
N THR A 108 9.32 38.92 17.36
CA THR A 108 8.99 38.63 18.77
C THR A 108 7.63 37.91 18.87
N PRO A 109 7.29 37.24 19.99
CA PRO A 109 5.95 36.70 20.20
C PRO A 109 4.82 37.75 20.15
N LYS A 110 5.12 39.06 20.30
CA LYS A 110 4.11 40.12 20.24
C LYS A 110 3.74 40.50 18.81
N ASN A 111 4.71 40.52 17.88
CA ASN A 111 4.50 40.97 16.50
C ASN A 111 4.43 39.80 15.49
N GLY A 112 4.85 38.58 15.88
CA GLY A 112 4.93 37.44 14.98
C GLY A 112 3.60 37.08 14.32
N LYS A 113 2.48 37.20 15.05
CA LYS A 113 1.14 36.95 14.48
C LYS A 113 0.80 37.92 13.36
N ALA A 114 0.93 39.22 13.57
CA ALA A 114 0.62 40.23 12.57
C ALA A 114 1.52 40.10 11.31
N ILE A 115 2.78 39.70 11.49
CA ILE A 115 3.70 39.43 10.36
C ILE A 115 3.28 38.19 9.56
N LEU A 116 2.84 37.12 10.24
CA LEU A 116 2.37 35.90 9.59
C LEU A 116 1.03 36.06 8.87
N GLU A 117 0.24 37.09 9.21
CA GLU A 117 -1.02 37.40 8.53
C GLU A 117 -0.80 38.12 7.18
N ILE A 118 0.43 38.56 6.87
CA ILE A 118 0.79 39.18 5.58
C ILE A 118 0.88 38.09 4.49
N ILE A 119 0.22 38.30 3.37
CA ILE A 119 -0.06 37.27 2.35
C ILE A 119 1.19 36.63 1.73
N ASP A 120 2.24 37.46 1.48
CA ASP A 120 3.50 37.01 0.85
C ASP A 120 4.61 36.62 1.86
N VAL A 121 4.28 36.55 3.17
CA VAL A 121 5.22 36.10 4.20
C VAL A 121 4.99 34.61 4.50
N ASP A 122 5.86 33.73 4.03
CA ASP A 122 5.73 32.26 4.19
C ASP A 122 6.24 31.73 5.53
N GLY A 123 6.90 32.55 6.34
CA GLY A 123 7.41 32.18 7.64
C GLY A 123 8.23 33.24 8.33
N LEU A 124 8.80 32.90 9.48
CA LEU A 124 9.59 33.79 10.33
C LEU A 124 11.02 33.28 10.45
N PHE A 125 11.99 34.20 10.30
CA PHE A 125 13.39 33.96 10.58
C PHE A 125 13.74 34.61 11.93
N VAL A 126 13.87 33.79 12.99
CA VAL A 126 13.83 34.24 14.39
C VAL A 126 15.20 34.12 15.03
N GLY A 127 15.68 35.25 15.59
CA GLY A 127 16.92 35.32 16.36
C GLY A 127 16.71 35.24 17.86
N ARG A 128 16.96 36.33 18.59
CA ARG A 128 16.99 36.39 20.07
C ARG A 128 15.74 35.88 20.78
N ALA A 129 14.56 36.01 20.17
CA ALA A 129 13.32 35.54 20.78
C ALA A 129 13.25 33.99 20.89
N ALA A 130 14.07 33.28 20.11
CA ALA A 130 14.15 31.79 20.11
C ALA A 130 15.34 31.26 20.95
N TRP A 131 16.11 32.10 21.64
CA TRP A 131 17.24 31.63 22.44
C TRP A 131 16.81 30.84 23.70
N LYS A 132 15.60 31.07 24.17
CA LYS A 132 15.01 30.32 25.26
C LYS A 132 13.92 29.39 24.73
N PRO A 133 13.83 28.13 25.19
CA PRO A 133 12.84 27.17 24.73
C PRO A 133 11.39 27.69 24.77
N GLU A 134 11.03 28.39 25.84
CA GLU A 134 9.68 28.94 26.01
C GLU A 134 9.34 30.02 24.96
N GLY A 135 10.34 30.83 24.57
CA GLY A 135 10.18 31.80 23.51
C GLY A 135 10.00 31.15 22.14
N PHE A 136 10.76 30.11 21.86
CA PHE A 136 10.69 29.35 20.61
C PHE A 136 9.34 28.64 20.49
N ILE A 137 8.90 27.94 21.53
CA ILE A 137 7.61 27.25 21.58
C ILE A 137 6.46 28.23 21.31
N ARG A 138 6.46 29.43 21.94
CA ARG A 138 5.43 30.45 21.69
C ARG A 138 5.38 30.91 20.24
N ILE A 139 6.51 30.98 19.56
CA ILE A 139 6.56 31.36 18.14
C ILE A 139 6.03 30.22 17.27
N ILE A 140 6.36 28.96 17.58
CA ILE A 140 5.79 27.79 16.88
C ILE A 140 4.26 27.77 17.01
N ASP A 141 3.72 28.04 18.19
CA ASP A 141 2.28 28.09 18.41
C ASP A 141 1.61 29.21 17.60
N LEU A 142 2.28 30.37 17.46
CA LEU A 142 1.78 31.46 16.60
C LEU A 142 1.76 31.05 15.11
N VAL A 143 2.79 30.32 14.64
CA VAL A 143 2.84 29.82 13.25
C VAL A 143 1.70 28.83 13.00
N ARG A 144 1.45 27.91 13.91
CA ARG A 144 0.33 26.95 13.82
C ARG A 144 -1.02 27.67 13.76
N GLN A 145 -1.25 28.64 14.62
CA GLN A 145 -2.50 29.43 14.62
C GLN A 145 -2.68 30.24 13.34
N ALA A 146 -1.61 30.83 12.80
CA ALA A 146 -1.66 31.60 11.56
C ALA A 146 -1.92 30.72 10.33
N ALA A 147 -1.38 29.49 10.29
CA ALA A 147 -1.64 28.52 9.23
C ALA A 147 -3.12 28.18 9.16
N HIS A 148 -3.75 27.80 10.28
CA HIS A 148 -5.19 27.52 10.33
C HIS A 148 -6.05 28.72 9.92
N HIS A 149 -5.64 29.94 10.27
CA HIS A 149 -6.39 31.15 9.90
C HIS A 149 -6.31 31.45 8.39
N ARG A 150 -5.15 31.19 7.77
CA ARG A 150 -4.95 31.35 6.31
C ARG A 150 -5.78 30.36 5.50
N GLU A 151 -5.85 29.09 5.92
CA GLU A 151 -6.70 28.10 5.29
C GLU A 151 -8.19 28.51 5.35
N ALA A 152 -8.66 28.91 6.52
CA ALA A 152 -10.05 29.34 6.70
C ALA A 152 -10.38 30.63 5.89
N LEU A 153 -9.43 31.56 5.74
CA LEU A 153 -9.59 32.78 4.96
C LEU A 153 -9.56 32.50 3.45
N ALA A 154 -8.67 31.61 3.00
CA ALA A 154 -8.61 31.19 1.61
C ALA A 154 -9.91 30.51 1.16
N ASP A 155 -10.46 29.63 1.99
CA ASP A 155 -11.75 28.97 1.75
C ASP A 155 -12.92 29.95 1.70
N ARG A 156 -12.90 30.96 2.55
CA ARG A 156 -13.93 32.00 2.56
C ARG A 156 -13.86 32.90 1.32
N LEU A 157 -12.66 33.35 0.94
CA LEU A 157 -12.45 34.18 -0.25
C LEU A 157 -12.77 33.43 -1.54
N ALA A 158 -12.48 32.10 -1.59
CA ALA A 158 -12.88 31.28 -2.72
C ALA A 158 -14.39 31.20 -2.88
N ARG A 159 -15.14 31.00 -1.78
CA ARG A 159 -16.62 30.99 -1.78
C ARG A 159 -17.21 32.35 -2.12
N GLU A 160 -16.65 33.44 -1.63
CA GLU A 160 -17.09 34.82 -1.95
C GLU A 160 -16.82 35.14 -3.43
N LYS A 161 -15.74 34.66 -4.00
CA LYS A 161 -15.40 34.82 -5.42
C LYS A 161 -16.32 34.01 -6.32
N GLU A 162 -16.61 32.73 -5.98
CA GLU A 162 -17.59 31.91 -6.69
C GLU A 162 -19.00 32.52 -6.65
N ALA A 163 -19.41 33.07 -5.51
CA ALA A 163 -20.70 33.75 -5.38
C ALA A 163 -20.77 35.05 -6.20
N ALA A 164 -19.68 35.81 -6.29
CA ALA A 164 -19.60 37.02 -7.08
C ALA A 164 -19.55 36.72 -8.60
N GLU A 165 -18.88 35.68 -9.01
CA GLU A 165 -18.85 35.23 -10.42
C GLU A 165 -20.20 34.63 -10.86
N ALA A 166 -20.94 33.98 -9.98
CA ALA A 166 -22.28 33.47 -10.25
C ALA A 166 -23.32 34.60 -10.45
N LEU A 167 -23.11 35.78 -9.84
CA LEU A 167 -23.98 36.93 -9.98
C LEU A 167 -23.73 37.80 -11.22
N GLN A 168 -22.58 37.63 -11.89
CA GLN A 168 -22.19 38.51 -13.02
C GLN A 168 -22.38 37.89 -14.41
N ASN A 169 -22.74 36.61 -14.55
CA ASN A 169 -22.91 35.97 -15.88
C ASN A 169 -24.14 35.06 -15.97
N PRO A 170 -25.25 35.55 -16.49
CA PRO A 170 -26.24 34.68 -17.12
C PRO A 170 -25.85 34.47 -18.59
N ILE A 171 -25.53 33.24 -18.97
CA ILE A 171 -25.43 32.72 -20.34
C ILE A 171 -24.13 33.10 -21.10
N THR A 172 -23.16 32.18 -21.13
CA THR A 172 -22.44 31.87 -22.36
C THR A 172 -21.97 30.40 -22.32
N LEU A 173 -22.52 29.61 -23.21
CA LEU A 173 -22.06 28.27 -23.58
C LEU A 173 -20.76 28.37 -24.39
N LEU A 174 -19.80 27.49 -24.09
CA LEU A 174 -18.68 27.05 -24.91
C LEU A 174 -17.42 27.94 -25.02
N ALA A 175 -16.45 27.65 -24.17
CA ALA A 175 -15.02 27.66 -24.54
C ALA A 175 -14.26 26.66 -23.65
N PRO A 176 -13.19 26.01 -24.13
CA PRO A 176 -12.55 24.89 -23.42
C PRO A 176 -11.76 25.38 -22.21
N THR A 177 -12.18 24.95 -21.06
CA THR A 177 -11.47 25.18 -19.80
C THR A 177 -10.21 24.34 -19.75
N THR A 178 -9.07 25.00 -19.70
CA THR A 178 -7.81 24.41 -19.23
C THR A 178 -8.06 23.75 -17.87
N GLN A 179 -7.76 22.48 -17.80
CA GLN A 179 -7.93 21.66 -16.61
C GLN A 179 -7.09 22.22 -15.47
N ARG A 180 -7.72 22.91 -14.52
CA ARG A 180 -7.23 22.97 -13.14
C ARG A 180 -7.41 21.57 -12.58
N THR A 181 -6.34 20.82 -12.42
CA THR A 181 -6.32 19.65 -11.55
C THR A 181 -6.72 20.11 -10.16
N GLN A 182 -7.99 19.91 -9.79
CA GLN A 182 -8.40 20.00 -8.40
C GLN A 182 -7.55 18.98 -7.65
N ARG A 183 -6.63 19.44 -6.80
CA ARG A 183 -6.06 18.60 -5.74
C ARG A 183 -7.27 18.11 -4.94
N ARG A 184 -7.71 16.89 -5.13
CA ARG A 184 -8.60 16.25 -4.20
C ARG A 184 -7.79 16.04 -2.93
N ASN A 185 -8.26 16.54 -1.80
CA ASN A 185 -7.72 16.15 -0.51
C ASN A 185 -7.75 14.63 -0.43
N PRO A 186 -6.70 13.97 0.08
CA PRO A 186 -6.73 12.54 0.30
C PRO A 186 -7.97 12.18 1.11
N MET A 187 -8.74 11.18 0.65
CA MET A 187 -10.02 10.81 1.29
C MET A 187 -9.79 10.04 2.60
N THR A 188 -8.67 9.34 2.75
CA THR A 188 -8.25 8.69 3.99
C THR A 188 -7.49 9.67 4.85
N CYS A 189 -8.23 10.46 5.67
CA CYS A 189 -7.70 11.58 6.44
C CYS A 189 -7.47 11.26 7.92
N ILE A 190 -8.09 10.21 8.46
CA ILE A 190 -8.03 9.90 9.90
C ILE A 190 -7.00 8.80 10.12
N HIS A 191 -5.78 9.18 10.42
CA HIS A 191 -4.70 8.30 10.83
C HIS A 191 -3.65 9.10 11.61
N ASP A 192 -2.95 8.45 12.55
CA ASP A 192 -1.79 9.03 13.22
C ASP A 192 -0.53 8.72 12.41
N ASP A 193 -0.31 7.45 12.12
CA ASP A 193 0.82 6.94 11.32
C ASP A 193 0.29 6.02 10.21
N PRO A 194 0.52 6.36 8.94
CA PRO A 194 0.08 5.53 7.81
C PRO A 194 0.67 4.11 7.82
N GLU A 195 1.88 3.92 8.35
CA GLU A 195 2.56 2.62 8.34
C GLU A 195 1.85 1.58 9.23
N VAL A 196 1.18 2.02 10.29
CA VAL A 196 0.44 1.15 11.21
C VAL A 196 -1.07 1.26 11.05
N PHE A 197 -1.54 1.89 9.97
CA PHE A 197 -2.97 2.10 9.71
C PHE A 197 -3.77 0.80 9.77
N ALA A 198 -3.32 -0.26 9.08
CA ALA A 198 -4.01 -1.54 9.01
C ALA A 198 -4.17 -2.19 10.40
N THR A 199 -3.10 -2.20 11.20
CA THR A 199 -3.11 -2.80 12.54
C THR A 199 -3.93 -1.98 13.53
N THR A 200 -3.86 -0.65 13.44
CA THR A 200 -4.66 0.26 14.28
C THR A 200 -6.15 0.15 13.95
N ALA A 201 -6.49 0.10 12.65
CA ALA A 201 -7.88 -0.09 12.19
C ALA A 201 -8.44 -1.43 12.64
N LEU A 202 -7.67 -2.52 12.54
CA LEU A 202 -8.08 -3.84 13.01
C LEU A 202 -8.32 -3.88 14.53
N ALA A 203 -7.45 -3.23 15.31
CA ALA A 203 -7.63 -3.14 16.76
C ALA A 203 -8.89 -2.35 17.12
N GLY A 204 -9.14 -1.22 16.47
CA GLY A 204 -10.35 -0.42 16.63
C GLY A 204 -11.60 -1.19 16.23
N PHE A 205 -11.56 -1.90 15.10
CA PHE A 205 -12.64 -2.77 14.64
C PHE A 205 -12.98 -3.87 15.66
N ALA A 206 -11.97 -4.59 16.17
CA ALA A 206 -12.18 -5.67 17.12
C ALA A 206 -12.75 -5.15 18.45
N SER A 207 -12.28 -4.01 18.93
CA SER A 207 -12.81 -3.35 20.14
C SER A 207 -14.28 -2.96 19.97
N ALA A 208 -14.65 -2.36 18.82
CA ALA A 208 -16.03 -1.94 18.53
C ALA A 208 -16.98 -3.12 18.34
N ASN A 209 -16.47 -4.27 17.89
CA ASN A 209 -17.25 -5.48 17.60
C ASN A 209 -16.94 -6.64 18.57
N SER A 210 -16.53 -6.33 19.81
CA SER A 210 -16.09 -7.30 20.82
C SER A 210 -17.10 -8.40 21.17
N ARG A 211 -18.37 -8.21 20.80
CA ARG A 211 -19.42 -9.25 20.91
C ARG A 211 -19.21 -10.39 19.91
N GLN A 212 -18.73 -10.10 18.67
CA GLN A 212 -18.54 -11.08 17.61
C GLN A 212 -17.09 -11.54 17.49
N VAL A 213 -16.13 -10.65 17.70
CA VAL A 213 -14.72 -10.90 17.41
C VAL A 213 -13.79 -10.55 18.56
N ARG A 214 -12.66 -11.24 18.62
CA ARG A 214 -11.52 -10.93 19.51
C ARG A 214 -10.27 -10.75 18.68
N LEU A 215 -9.51 -9.70 19.00
CA LEU A 215 -8.22 -9.44 18.39
C LEU A 215 -7.21 -10.48 18.86
N ILE A 216 -6.41 -10.98 17.91
CA ILE A 216 -5.22 -11.78 18.15
C ILE A 216 -4.08 -11.29 17.24
N THR A 217 -2.88 -11.79 17.46
CA THR A 217 -1.74 -11.47 16.60
C THR A 217 -2.03 -11.90 15.16
N GLY A 218 -1.96 -10.95 14.21
CA GLY A 218 -2.17 -11.18 12.77
C GLY A 218 -3.62 -11.31 12.31
N GLY A 219 -4.63 -11.08 13.20
CA GLY A 219 -6.03 -11.20 12.77
C GLY A 219 -7.05 -11.11 13.89
N VAL A 220 -8.22 -11.66 13.63
CA VAL A 220 -9.30 -11.80 14.60
C VAL A 220 -9.85 -13.22 14.61
N VAL A 221 -10.36 -13.63 15.77
CA VAL A 221 -11.11 -14.88 15.93
C VAL A 221 -12.49 -14.60 16.50
N ARG A 222 -13.41 -15.52 16.31
CA ARG A 222 -14.77 -15.49 16.85
C ARG A 222 -14.78 -15.35 18.37
N ALA A 223 -15.56 -14.41 18.90
CA ALA A 223 -15.70 -14.17 20.34
C ALA A 223 -16.63 -15.16 21.04
N THR A 224 -17.46 -15.87 20.29
CA THR A 224 -18.42 -16.85 20.82
C THR A 224 -17.83 -18.25 20.83
N ALA A 225 -18.28 -19.10 21.75
CA ALA A 225 -17.82 -20.48 21.86
C ALA A 225 -18.06 -21.25 20.56
N THR A 226 -17.03 -21.97 20.12
CA THR A 226 -17.07 -22.83 18.94
C THR A 226 -17.05 -24.31 19.40
N PRO A 227 -17.97 -25.15 18.94
CA PRO A 227 -18.02 -26.56 19.32
C PRO A 227 -16.72 -27.30 18.97
N GLN A 228 -16.32 -28.23 19.83
CA GLN A 228 -15.23 -29.13 19.53
C GLN A 228 -15.59 -30.03 18.35
N GLY A 229 -14.64 -30.27 17.46
CA GLY A 229 -14.84 -31.02 16.24
C GLY A 229 -15.49 -30.25 15.08
N LYS A 230 -15.83 -28.96 15.27
CA LYS A 230 -16.31 -28.10 14.18
C LYS A 230 -15.17 -27.80 13.19
N VAL A 231 -15.47 -27.84 11.90
CA VAL A 231 -14.57 -27.34 10.85
C VAL A 231 -14.40 -25.83 11.03
N ALA A 232 -13.16 -25.37 11.03
CA ALA A 232 -12.85 -23.95 11.11
C ALA A 232 -12.75 -23.34 9.70
N LEU A 233 -13.60 -22.38 9.39
CA LEU A 233 -13.43 -21.52 8.21
C LEU A 233 -12.56 -20.32 8.60
N VAL A 234 -11.35 -20.24 8.03
CA VAL A 234 -10.41 -19.15 8.21
C VAL A 234 -10.27 -18.40 6.91
N VAL A 235 -10.72 -17.14 6.89
CA VAL A 235 -10.67 -16.28 5.71
C VAL A 235 -9.56 -15.25 5.84
N GLY A 236 -9.18 -14.59 4.74
CA GLY A 236 -8.20 -13.51 4.86
C GLY A 236 -7.68 -13.00 3.53
N GLY A 237 -6.88 -11.95 3.64
CA GLY A 237 -6.28 -11.20 2.54
C GLY A 237 -5.68 -9.89 3.05
N GLY A 238 -5.38 -8.98 2.12
CA GLY A 238 -4.92 -7.64 2.46
C GLY A 238 -5.99 -6.83 3.20
N SER A 239 -5.55 -5.90 4.05
CA SER A 239 -6.42 -4.86 4.60
C SER A 239 -6.79 -3.82 3.52
N GLY A 240 -7.77 -2.96 3.80
CA GLY A 240 -8.26 -1.96 2.85
C GLY A 240 -9.54 -2.37 2.12
N HIS A 241 -10.07 -3.56 2.41
CA HIS A 241 -11.29 -4.10 1.81
C HIS A 241 -12.47 -4.17 2.79
N TYR A 242 -12.39 -3.45 3.92
CA TYR A 242 -13.42 -3.49 4.94
C TYR A 242 -14.85 -3.43 4.34
N PRO A 243 -15.76 -4.28 4.84
CA PRO A 243 -15.67 -5.18 6.00
C PRO A 243 -14.97 -6.52 5.75
N ALA A 244 -14.61 -6.88 4.50
CA ALA A 244 -13.78 -8.04 4.26
C ALA A 244 -12.39 -7.82 4.91
N PHE A 245 -11.83 -8.77 5.64
CA PHE A 245 -12.36 -10.13 5.92
C PHE A 245 -12.82 -10.23 7.38
N ALA A 246 -12.34 -9.33 8.25
CA ALA A 246 -12.61 -9.34 9.69
C ALA A 246 -14.12 -9.25 10.01
N GLY A 247 -14.88 -8.48 9.21
CA GLY A 247 -16.32 -8.33 9.35
C GLY A 247 -17.13 -9.60 9.06
N PHE A 248 -16.51 -10.62 8.46
CA PHE A 248 -17.14 -11.91 8.16
C PHE A 248 -17.06 -12.91 9.33
N VAL A 249 -16.34 -12.55 10.41
CA VAL A 249 -16.12 -13.46 11.54
C VAL A 249 -17.29 -13.45 12.50
N GLY A 250 -17.84 -14.62 12.75
CA GLY A 250 -18.92 -14.87 13.69
C GLY A 250 -19.71 -16.13 13.36
N PRO A 251 -20.71 -16.49 14.22
CA PRO A 251 -21.56 -17.66 14.01
C PRO A 251 -22.22 -17.67 12.63
N GLY A 252 -22.24 -18.83 11.97
CA GLY A 252 -22.88 -19.03 10.66
C GLY A 252 -22.07 -18.47 9.48
N MET A 253 -20.80 -18.05 9.72
CA MET A 253 -19.86 -17.60 8.69
C MET A 253 -18.41 -17.98 9.08
N ALA A 254 -17.44 -17.08 9.06
CA ALA A 254 -16.05 -17.42 9.35
C ALA A 254 -15.78 -17.55 10.87
N ASP A 255 -14.84 -18.44 11.24
CA ASP A 255 -14.37 -18.59 12.63
C ASP A 255 -13.19 -17.67 12.95
N ALA A 256 -12.43 -17.31 11.92
CA ALA A 256 -11.33 -16.35 12.04
C ALA A 256 -11.06 -15.62 10.71
N ALA A 257 -10.41 -14.47 10.82
CA ALA A 257 -9.88 -13.75 9.66
C ALA A 257 -8.42 -13.32 9.90
N VAL A 258 -7.59 -13.58 8.91
CA VAL A 258 -6.20 -13.12 8.87
C VAL A 258 -6.15 -11.77 8.16
N ALA A 259 -5.43 -10.81 8.72
CA ALA A 259 -5.30 -9.48 8.14
C ALA A 259 -3.85 -9.23 7.72
N GLY A 260 -3.66 -8.95 6.44
CA GLY A 260 -2.43 -8.42 5.89
C GLY A 260 -2.35 -6.89 6.02
N ASP A 261 -1.27 -6.30 5.51
CA ASP A 261 -1.17 -4.85 5.36
C ASP A 261 -2.10 -4.36 4.23
N ILE A 262 -2.18 -3.04 4.02
CA ILE A 262 -3.06 -2.48 2.98
C ILE A 262 -2.73 -3.11 1.63
N PHE A 263 -3.72 -3.77 1.02
CA PHE A 263 -3.66 -4.47 -0.27
C PHE A 263 -2.58 -5.56 -0.38
N ALA A 264 -1.93 -5.93 0.72
CA ALA A 264 -0.88 -6.93 0.76
C ALA A 264 -1.35 -8.21 1.45
N SER A 265 -1.07 -9.37 0.84
CA SER A 265 -1.36 -10.67 1.43
C SER A 265 -0.71 -10.84 2.81
N PRO A 266 -1.40 -11.39 3.81
CA PRO A 266 -0.79 -11.70 5.11
C PRO A 266 0.31 -12.74 4.95
N SER A 267 1.30 -12.71 5.87
CA SER A 267 2.39 -13.69 5.87
C SER A 267 1.89 -15.10 6.15
N ALA A 268 2.59 -16.11 5.63
CA ALA A 268 2.29 -17.51 5.91
C ALA A 268 2.34 -17.83 7.44
N HIS A 269 3.18 -17.11 8.18
CA HIS A 269 3.25 -17.23 9.63
C HIS A 269 1.94 -16.77 10.29
N SER A 270 1.45 -15.58 9.92
CA SER A 270 0.18 -15.05 10.43
C SER A 270 -0.99 -15.96 10.08
N VAL A 271 -1.05 -16.45 8.83
CA VAL A 271 -2.10 -17.41 8.41
C VAL A 271 -2.07 -18.67 9.26
N ALA A 272 -0.90 -19.27 9.47
CA ALA A 272 -0.77 -20.49 10.28
C ALA A 272 -1.11 -20.22 11.75
N HIS A 273 -0.68 -19.06 12.32
CA HIS A 273 -0.98 -18.71 13.69
C HIS A 273 -2.49 -18.54 13.92
N VAL A 274 -3.17 -17.71 13.14
CA VAL A 274 -4.62 -17.48 13.24
C VAL A 274 -5.41 -18.76 13.04
N SER A 275 -4.96 -19.63 12.12
CA SER A 275 -5.57 -20.92 11.85
C SER A 275 -5.49 -21.87 13.05
N ARG A 276 -4.36 -21.92 13.74
CA ARG A 276 -4.23 -22.71 14.99
C ARG A 276 -5.17 -22.22 16.07
N MET A 277 -5.31 -20.90 16.20
CA MET A 277 -6.22 -20.29 17.20
C MET A 277 -7.70 -20.60 16.91
N ALA A 278 -8.08 -20.76 15.65
CA ALA A 278 -9.44 -21.11 15.22
C ALA A 278 -9.72 -22.61 15.25
N ASN A 279 -8.70 -23.46 15.15
CA ASN A 279 -8.86 -24.92 15.03
C ASN A 279 -9.54 -25.54 16.24
N ARG A 280 -10.57 -26.33 15.98
CA ARG A 280 -11.32 -27.10 16.98
C ARG A 280 -11.27 -28.61 16.72
N GLY A 281 -10.32 -29.07 15.91
CA GLY A 281 -10.09 -30.51 15.62
C GLY A 281 -10.94 -31.06 14.49
N GLY A 282 -11.84 -30.28 13.86
CA GLY A 282 -12.62 -30.70 12.68
C GLY A 282 -11.93 -30.45 11.35
N GLY A 283 -10.69 -29.96 11.36
CA GLY A 283 -9.97 -29.50 10.17
C GLY A 283 -10.23 -28.03 9.86
N ILE A 284 -9.50 -27.51 8.87
CA ILE A 284 -9.49 -26.07 8.50
C ILE A 284 -9.74 -25.92 7.01
N LEU A 285 -10.69 -25.07 6.63
CA LEU A 285 -10.84 -24.53 5.28
C LEU A 285 -10.28 -23.10 5.25
N LEU A 286 -9.21 -22.87 4.48
CA LEU A 286 -8.62 -21.56 4.23
C LEU A 286 -9.31 -20.92 3.03
N GLY A 287 -9.94 -19.76 3.21
CA GLY A 287 -10.69 -19.04 2.20
C GLY A 287 -10.08 -17.66 1.88
N PHE A 288 -9.91 -17.33 0.60
CA PHE A 288 -9.42 -16.05 0.15
C PHE A 288 -9.77 -15.78 -1.32
N GLY A 289 -9.81 -14.50 -1.72
CA GLY A 289 -9.87 -14.12 -3.12
C GLY A 289 -8.61 -14.56 -3.85
N LYS A 290 -8.73 -15.10 -5.06
CA LYS A 290 -7.58 -15.66 -5.78
C LYS A 290 -6.63 -14.57 -6.30
N TYR A 291 -5.59 -14.30 -5.52
CA TYR A 291 -4.44 -13.45 -5.89
C TYR A 291 -3.14 -14.22 -5.68
N ALA A 292 -2.08 -13.81 -6.40
CA ALA A 292 -0.81 -14.53 -6.39
C ALA A 292 -0.15 -14.58 -5.00
N GLY A 293 -0.20 -13.47 -4.25
CA GLY A 293 0.32 -13.39 -2.89
C GLY A 293 -0.40 -14.33 -1.94
N ASP A 294 -1.74 -14.33 -1.99
CA ASP A 294 -2.56 -15.18 -1.13
C ASP A 294 -2.38 -16.66 -1.46
N MET A 295 -2.33 -17.01 -2.76
CA MET A 295 -2.04 -18.37 -3.18
C MET A 295 -0.72 -18.90 -2.62
N MET A 296 0.32 -18.03 -2.54
CA MET A 296 1.63 -18.40 -1.99
C MET A 296 1.60 -18.50 -0.46
N ASN A 297 1.13 -17.47 0.21
CA ASN A 297 1.18 -17.38 1.67
C ASN A 297 0.24 -18.39 2.35
N PHE A 298 -1.00 -18.50 1.87
CA PHE A 298 -1.94 -19.49 2.38
C PHE A 298 -1.53 -20.92 2.02
N GLY A 299 -0.91 -21.13 0.83
CA GLY A 299 -0.33 -22.40 0.43
C GLY A 299 0.79 -22.87 1.37
N LEU A 300 1.76 -21.98 1.65
CA LEU A 300 2.84 -22.25 2.61
C LEU A 300 2.32 -22.50 4.03
N ALA A 301 1.30 -21.76 4.46
CA ALA A 301 0.68 -21.97 5.75
C ALA A 301 -0.05 -23.34 5.84
N ALA A 302 -0.74 -23.71 4.76
CA ALA A 302 -1.40 -25.02 4.69
C ALA A 302 -0.38 -26.17 4.76
N GLU A 303 0.72 -26.11 4.00
CA GLU A 303 1.80 -27.11 4.07
C GLU A 303 2.38 -27.21 5.50
N ARG A 304 2.56 -26.09 6.18
CA ARG A 304 3.06 -26.04 7.55
C ARG A 304 2.07 -26.69 8.52
N LEU A 305 0.80 -26.33 8.48
CA LEU A 305 -0.23 -26.91 9.34
C LEU A 305 -0.44 -28.41 9.06
N GLN A 306 -0.36 -28.85 7.80
CA GLN A 306 -0.41 -30.27 7.43
C GLN A 306 0.78 -31.04 7.99
N SER A 307 1.98 -30.45 8.02
CA SER A 307 3.15 -31.06 8.66
C SER A 307 3.00 -31.24 10.18
N GLU A 308 2.11 -30.47 10.79
CA GLU A 308 1.72 -30.54 12.21
C GLU A 308 0.57 -31.54 12.46
N GLY A 309 0.09 -32.21 11.39
CA GLY A 309 -0.99 -33.19 11.48
C GLY A 309 -2.40 -32.59 11.40
N VAL A 310 -2.55 -31.31 11.03
CA VAL A 310 -3.86 -30.68 10.86
C VAL A 310 -4.36 -30.93 9.44
N ASP A 311 -5.61 -31.37 9.27
CA ASP A 311 -6.24 -31.46 7.95
C ASP A 311 -6.66 -30.07 7.46
N VAL A 312 -6.04 -29.61 6.38
CA VAL A 312 -6.22 -28.26 5.82
C VAL A 312 -6.55 -28.34 4.34
N ARG A 313 -7.60 -27.61 3.95
CA ARG A 313 -8.00 -27.42 2.56
C ARG A 313 -7.95 -25.94 2.20
N ILE A 314 -7.83 -25.63 0.90
CA ILE A 314 -7.81 -24.27 0.34
C ILE A 314 -8.98 -24.06 -0.60
N MET A 315 -9.68 -22.95 -0.40
CA MET A 315 -10.72 -22.41 -1.27
C MET A 315 -10.34 -21.02 -1.76
N ALA A 316 -9.79 -20.93 -2.96
CA ALA A 316 -9.52 -19.68 -3.64
C ALA A 316 -10.72 -19.29 -4.52
N VAL A 317 -11.35 -18.14 -4.22
CA VAL A 317 -12.54 -17.66 -4.91
C VAL A 317 -12.16 -17.02 -6.25
N THR A 318 -12.99 -17.26 -7.30
CA THR A 318 -12.69 -16.93 -8.71
C THR A 318 -13.89 -16.34 -9.44
N ASP A 319 -14.55 -15.37 -8.84
CA ASP A 319 -15.85 -14.83 -9.29
C ASP A 319 -15.78 -13.69 -10.30
N ASP A 320 -14.63 -12.98 -10.44
CA ASP A 320 -14.50 -11.79 -11.30
C ASP A 320 -14.47 -12.14 -12.81
N VAL A 321 -15.61 -11.95 -13.48
CA VAL A 321 -15.74 -12.25 -14.92
C VAL A 321 -14.98 -11.29 -15.84
N ALA A 322 -14.47 -10.18 -15.32
CA ALA A 322 -13.64 -9.24 -16.07
C ALA A 322 -12.19 -9.70 -16.19
N SER A 323 -11.72 -10.55 -15.27
CA SER A 323 -10.31 -10.91 -15.12
C SER A 323 -9.89 -12.20 -15.84
N GLY A 324 -10.85 -12.97 -16.37
CA GLY A 324 -10.55 -14.19 -17.11
C GLY A 324 -11.72 -14.72 -17.93
N PRO A 325 -11.45 -15.52 -18.97
CA PRO A 325 -12.47 -16.01 -19.89
C PRO A 325 -13.40 -17.02 -19.22
N ALA A 326 -14.61 -17.18 -19.78
CA ALA A 326 -15.66 -18.07 -19.23
C ALA A 326 -15.27 -19.55 -19.26
N ASP A 327 -14.46 -19.99 -20.24
CA ASP A 327 -13.98 -21.36 -20.38
C ASP A 327 -12.81 -21.72 -19.45
N LYS A 328 -12.27 -20.70 -18.72
CA LYS A 328 -11.18 -20.86 -17.76
C LYS A 328 -11.43 -20.03 -16.49
N PRO A 329 -12.52 -20.31 -15.76
CA PRO A 329 -12.87 -19.54 -14.56
C PRO A 329 -11.78 -19.65 -13.48
N GLU A 330 -11.00 -20.72 -13.48
CA GLU A 330 -9.87 -20.87 -12.55
C GLU A 330 -8.75 -19.84 -12.76
N LEU A 331 -8.75 -19.06 -13.82
CA LEU A 331 -7.80 -17.95 -14.04
C LEU A 331 -8.29 -16.61 -13.47
N ARG A 332 -9.54 -16.55 -13.03
CA ARG A 332 -10.18 -15.34 -12.53
C ARG A 332 -9.67 -14.98 -11.13
N ARG A 333 -9.81 -13.68 -10.79
CA ARG A 333 -9.59 -13.15 -9.44
C ARG A 333 -10.83 -13.39 -8.58
N GLY A 334 -10.66 -13.29 -7.23
CA GLY A 334 -11.75 -13.21 -6.27
C GLY A 334 -12.05 -11.76 -5.92
N VAL A 335 -13.33 -11.41 -5.81
CA VAL A 335 -13.82 -10.09 -5.41
C VAL A 335 -15.04 -10.25 -4.49
N ALA A 336 -16.17 -9.57 -4.71
CA ALA A 336 -17.31 -9.58 -3.79
C ALA A 336 -18.05 -10.94 -3.67
N GLY A 337 -17.81 -11.89 -4.58
CA GLY A 337 -18.30 -13.25 -4.46
C GLY A 337 -17.75 -14.04 -3.27
N ASP A 338 -16.65 -13.56 -2.69
CA ASP A 338 -16.10 -14.06 -1.43
C ASP A 338 -17.19 -14.18 -0.36
N LEU A 339 -18.07 -13.18 -0.24
CA LEU A 339 -19.16 -13.19 0.74
C LEU A 339 -20.10 -14.40 0.56
N VAL A 340 -20.47 -14.74 -0.67
CA VAL A 340 -21.36 -15.88 -0.94
C VAL A 340 -20.70 -17.19 -0.59
N VAL A 341 -19.46 -17.39 -1.08
CA VAL A 341 -18.71 -18.62 -0.88
C VAL A 341 -18.45 -18.85 0.61
N PHE A 342 -18.01 -17.83 1.33
CA PHE A 342 -17.70 -17.95 2.75
C PHE A 342 -18.98 -18.08 3.60
N LYS A 343 -20.09 -17.43 3.22
CA LYS A 343 -21.39 -17.60 3.89
C LYS A 343 -21.87 -19.04 3.79
N ILE A 344 -21.83 -19.64 2.61
CA ILE A 344 -22.27 -21.01 2.39
C ILE A 344 -21.37 -22.00 3.12
N ALA A 345 -20.03 -21.87 2.97
CA ALA A 345 -19.07 -22.73 3.65
C ALA A 345 -19.15 -22.63 5.18
N GLY A 346 -19.28 -21.41 5.71
CA GLY A 346 -19.38 -21.17 7.15
C GLY A 346 -20.69 -21.69 7.74
N ALA A 347 -21.81 -21.55 7.02
CA ALA A 347 -23.10 -22.11 7.44
C ALA A 347 -23.08 -23.63 7.44
N ALA A 348 -22.45 -24.27 6.44
CA ALA A 348 -22.26 -25.72 6.40
C ALA A 348 -21.41 -26.21 7.57
N ALA A 349 -20.29 -25.52 7.87
CA ALA A 349 -19.47 -25.82 9.03
C ALA A 349 -20.22 -25.60 10.36
N GLU A 350 -21.05 -24.59 10.47
CA GLU A 350 -21.88 -24.32 11.65
C GLU A 350 -22.98 -25.38 11.82
N ALA A 351 -23.49 -25.97 10.73
CA ALA A 351 -24.41 -27.09 10.74
C ALA A 351 -23.73 -28.43 11.13
N GLY A 352 -22.41 -28.45 11.34
CA GLY A 352 -21.65 -29.62 11.79
C GLY A 352 -21.21 -30.57 10.66
N LEU A 353 -21.19 -30.10 9.41
CA LEU A 353 -20.67 -30.91 8.29
C LEU A 353 -19.16 -31.11 8.44
N ASN A 354 -18.66 -32.23 7.96
CA ASN A 354 -17.21 -32.51 7.95
C ASN A 354 -16.48 -31.69 6.88
N LEU A 355 -15.15 -31.71 6.92
CA LEU A 355 -14.30 -30.86 6.06
C LEU A 355 -14.51 -31.15 4.56
N ASP A 356 -14.70 -32.43 4.17
CA ASP A 356 -14.91 -32.79 2.76
C ASP A 356 -16.22 -32.19 2.21
N GLU A 357 -17.30 -32.21 3.01
CA GLU A 357 -18.59 -31.63 2.63
C GLU A 357 -18.55 -30.11 2.62
N VAL A 358 -17.88 -29.49 3.59
CA VAL A 358 -17.71 -28.02 3.63
C VAL A 358 -16.90 -27.56 2.41
N GLU A 359 -15.80 -28.25 2.06
CA GLU A 359 -15.01 -27.96 0.86
C GLU A 359 -15.85 -28.15 -0.41
N ARG A 360 -16.60 -29.24 -0.53
CA ARG A 360 -17.45 -29.51 -1.68
C ARG A 360 -18.47 -28.40 -1.90
N LEU A 361 -19.13 -27.96 -0.83
CA LEU A 361 -20.11 -26.86 -0.88
C LEU A 361 -19.45 -25.53 -1.23
N ALA A 362 -18.29 -25.23 -0.67
CA ALA A 362 -17.54 -24.02 -1.02
C ALA A 362 -17.16 -24.01 -2.51
N ARG A 363 -16.69 -25.13 -3.05
CA ARG A 363 -16.36 -25.26 -4.48
C ARG A 363 -17.60 -25.15 -5.37
N LYS A 364 -18.70 -25.74 -4.96
CA LYS A 364 -20.00 -25.63 -5.67
C LYS A 364 -20.51 -24.20 -5.66
N ALA A 365 -20.42 -23.50 -4.54
CA ALA A 365 -20.78 -22.10 -4.42
C ALA A 365 -19.90 -21.21 -5.32
N ASN A 366 -18.56 -21.42 -5.30
CA ASN A 366 -17.64 -20.69 -6.16
C ASN A 366 -17.94 -20.89 -7.66
N ALA A 367 -18.21 -22.13 -8.06
CA ALA A 367 -18.57 -22.45 -9.46
C ALA A 367 -19.90 -21.82 -9.91
N SER A 368 -20.76 -21.46 -8.95
CA SER A 368 -22.07 -20.84 -9.19
C SER A 368 -22.06 -19.31 -9.02
N THR A 369 -20.92 -18.72 -8.65
CA THR A 369 -20.83 -17.28 -8.30
C THR A 369 -20.02 -16.52 -9.36
N VAL A 370 -20.56 -15.39 -9.81
CA VAL A 370 -19.94 -14.47 -10.75
C VAL A 370 -20.15 -13.04 -10.30
N THR A 371 -19.13 -12.20 -10.49
CA THR A 371 -19.15 -10.78 -10.13
C THR A 371 -18.65 -9.92 -11.29
N PHE A 372 -19.27 -8.76 -11.44
CA PHE A 372 -18.84 -7.74 -12.41
C PHE A 372 -19.02 -6.35 -11.82
N GLY A 373 -18.02 -5.47 -11.98
CA GLY A 373 -18.03 -4.16 -11.36
C GLY A 373 -17.60 -3.02 -12.28
N VAL A 374 -17.86 -1.80 -11.80
CA VAL A 374 -17.41 -0.53 -12.40
C VAL A 374 -16.84 0.38 -11.32
N ALA A 375 -15.83 1.17 -11.68
CA ALA A 375 -15.24 2.18 -10.80
C ALA A 375 -15.38 3.58 -11.42
N PHE A 376 -15.67 4.58 -10.59
CA PHE A 376 -15.80 5.99 -10.99
C PHE A 376 -14.60 6.81 -10.57
N THR A 377 -13.83 6.33 -9.58
CA THR A 377 -12.58 6.96 -9.12
C THR A 377 -11.52 5.90 -8.87
N GLY A 378 -10.27 6.32 -8.67
CA GLY A 378 -9.24 5.50 -8.07
C GLY A 378 -9.39 5.40 -6.55
N CYS A 379 -8.46 4.73 -5.88
CA CYS A 379 -8.35 4.66 -4.44
C CYS A 379 -7.02 5.26 -3.97
N THR A 380 -7.01 5.78 -2.72
CA THR A 380 -5.87 6.49 -2.14
C THR A 380 -5.38 5.73 -0.90
N LEU A 381 -4.11 5.36 -0.89
CA LEU A 381 -3.48 4.74 0.28
C LEU A 381 -3.43 5.73 1.45
N PRO A 382 -3.51 5.26 2.70
CA PRO A 382 -3.30 6.11 3.86
C PRO A 382 -1.97 6.87 3.77
N GLY A 383 -2.00 8.20 3.97
CA GLY A 383 -0.84 9.06 3.89
C GLY A 383 -0.36 9.42 2.47
N ALA A 384 -0.93 8.83 1.41
CA ALA A 384 -0.57 9.17 0.05
C ALA A 384 -1.28 10.46 -0.42
N GLU A 385 -0.55 11.31 -1.15
CA GLU A 385 -1.10 12.55 -1.73
C GLU A 385 -1.87 12.32 -3.04
N GLN A 386 -1.63 11.20 -3.70
CA GLN A 386 -2.22 10.86 -5.00
C GLN A 386 -2.84 9.47 -4.96
N PRO A 387 -3.94 9.24 -5.67
CA PRO A 387 -4.51 7.90 -5.78
C PRO A 387 -3.57 6.95 -6.54
N LEU A 388 -3.65 5.65 -6.23
CA LEU A 388 -2.89 4.58 -6.89
C LEU A 388 -3.14 4.57 -8.41
N PHE A 389 -4.36 4.86 -8.83
CA PHE A 389 -4.77 4.98 -10.22
C PHE A 389 -5.91 5.99 -10.34
N THR A 390 -6.17 6.45 -11.54
CA THR A 390 -7.21 7.45 -11.81
C THR A 390 -8.19 6.97 -12.86
N VAL A 391 -9.45 7.32 -12.68
CA VAL A 391 -10.49 7.22 -13.71
C VAL A 391 -10.79 8.65 -14.15
N PRO A 392 -10.78 8.96 -15.47
CA PRO A 392 -11.04 10.30 -15.95
C PRO A 392 -12.41 10.83 -15.52
N PRO A 393 -12.57 12.15 -15.26
CA PRO A 393 -13.85 12.73 -14.88
C PRO A 393 -14.96 12.40 -15.89
N LYS A 394 -16.15 12.06 -15.39
CA LYS A 394 -17.33 11.63 -16.17
C LYS A 394 -17.15 10.30 -16.92
N ARG A 395 -16.08 9.57 -16.64
CA ARG A 395 -15.86 8.23 -17.16
C ARG A 395 -16.03 7.20 -16.05
N MET A 396 -16.22 5.95 -16.43
CA MET A 396 -16.16 4.79 -15.53
C MET A 396 -15.19 3.76 -16.11
N GLY A 397 -14.39 3.17 -15.25
CA GLY A 397 -13.59 1.99 -15.57
C GLY A 397 -14.47 0.74 -15.42
N VAL A 398 -14.60 -0.03 -16.49
CA VAL A 398 -15.45 -1.23 -16.54
C VAL A 398 -14.61 -2.46 -16.24
N GLY A 399 -14.99 -3.24 -15.22
CA GLY A 399 -14.26 -4.46 -14.83
C GLY A 399 -12.92 -4.20 -14.13
N LEU A 400 -12.72 -3.00 -13.54
CA LEU A 400 -11.55 -2.70 -12.71
C LEU A 400 -11.53 -3.61 -11.47
N GLY A 401 -10.33 -4.08 -11.11
CA GLY A 401 -10.10 -4.83 -9.88
C GLY A 401 -10.05 -3.95 -8.64
N ILE A 402 -10.17 -4.59 -7.46
CA ILE A 402 -10.21 -3.89 -6.16
C ILE A 402 -8.85 -3.33 -5.68
N HIS A 403 -7.75 -3.63 -6.39
CA HIS A 403 -6.44 -3.02 -6.17
C HIS A 403 -6.01 -2.13 -7.36
N GLY A 404 -6.95 -1.77 -8.23
CA GLY A 404 -6.66 -0.97 -9.42
C GLY A 404 -6.14 -1.77 -10.61
N GLU A 405 -6.30 -3.09 -10.60
CA GLU A 405 -5.96 -3.90 -11.77
C GLU A 405 -6.83 -3.46 -12.96
N PRO A 406 -6.27 -3.43 -14.17
CA PRO A 406 -6.95 -2.88 -15.33
C PRO A 406 -8.27 -3.56 -15.60
N GLY A 407 -9.24 -2.74 -15.97
CA GLY A 407 -10.52 -3.19 -16.48
C GLY A 407 -10.48 -3.58 -17.94
N ILE A 408 -11.67 -3.85 -18.48
CA ILE A 408 -11.87 -4.22 -19.88
C ILE A 408 -11.88 -2.96 -20.77
N SER A 409 -12.49 -1.88 -20.29
CA SER A 409 -12.69 -0.62 -21.04
C SER A 409 -12.89 0.58 -20.10
N GLU A 410 -12.76 1.78 -20.67
CA GLU A 410 -13.23 3.02 -20.08
C GLU A 410 -14.39 3.56 -20.91
N GLU A 411 -15.51 3.88 -20.25
CA GLU A 411 -16.76 4.32 -20.89
C GLU A 411 -17.32 5.58 -20.20
N ASP A 412 -18.31 6.23 -20.79
CA ASP A 412 -19.04 7.30 -20.12
C ASP A 412 -19.87 6.74 -18.97
N ILE A 413 -20.02 7.52 -17.87
CA ILE A 413 -20.89 7.14 -16.76
C ILE A 413 -22.32 6.98 -17.27
N LEU A 414 -22.91 5.82 -16.99
CA LEU A 414 -24.25 5.48 -17.39
C LEU A 414 -25.29 5.89 -16.33
N PRO A 415 -26.50 6.29 -16.75
CA PRO A 415 -27.64 6.38 -15.82
C PRO A 415 -27.93 5.03 -15.16
N ALA A 416 -28.49 5.02 -13.94
CA ALA A 416 -28.71 3.82 -13.13
C ALA A 416 -29.38 2.66 -13.88
N LYS A 417 -30.38 2.95 -14.71
CA LYS A 417 -31.07 1.93 -15.51
C LYS A 417 -30.13 1.25 -16.51
N ALA A 418 -29.39 2.04 -17.28
CA ALA A 418 -28.46 1.51 -18.29
C ALA A 418 -27.28 0.78 -17.63
N LEU A 419 -26.80 1.28 -16.48
CA LEU A 419 -25.77 0.61 -15.69
C LEU A 419 -26.27 -0.75 -15.19
N ALA A 420 -27.47 -0.81 -14.62
CA ALA A 420 -28.07 -2.06 -14.17
C ALA A 420 -28.23 -3.09 -15.29
N GLU A 421 -28.73 -2.65 -16.45
CA GLU A 421 -28.88 -3.51 -17.66
C GLU A 421 -27.51 -4.04 -18.09
N LYS A 422 -26.45 -3.22 -18.09
CA LYS A 422 -25.09 -3.62 -18.41
C LYS A 422 -24.55 -4.67 -17.43
N LEU A 423 -24.64 -4.42 -16.12
CA LEU A 423 -24.17 -5.34 -15.09
C LEU A 423 -24.89 -6.69 -15.16
N VAL A 424 -26.23 -6.65 -15.19
CA VAL A 424 -27.06 -7.88 -15.21
C VAL A 424 -26.84 -8.67 -16.49
N SER A 425 -26.84 -8.03 -17.67
CA SER A 425 -26.65 -8.73 -18.94
C SER A 425 -25.28 -9.42 -19.03
N ARG A 426 -24.22 -8.76 -18.51
CA ARG A 426 -22.88 -9.34 -18.49
C ARG A 426 -22.81 -10.59 -17.62
N LEU A 427 -23.45 -10.58 -16.46
CA LEU A 427 -23.48 -11.73 -15.54
C LEU A 427 -24.39 -12.84 -16.02
N VAL A 428 -25.56 -12.52 -16.57
CA VAL A 428 -26.50 -13.53 -17.11
C VAL A 428 -25.91 -14.29 -18.27
N ALA A 429 -24.99 -13.70 -19.03
CA ALA A 429 -24.25 -14.40 -20.09
C ALA A 429 -23.39 -15.57 -19.57
N GLU A 430 -23.05 -15.59 -18.26
CA GLU A 430 -22.30 -16.65 -17.58
C GLU A 430 -23.23 -17.69 -16.89
N LYS A 431 -24.57 -17.57 -17.06
CA LYS A 431 -25.54 -18.46 -16.40
C LYS A 431 -25.27 -19.93 -16.78
N PRO A 432 -25.04 -20.85 -15.82
CA PRO A 432 -24.93 -22.27 -16.10
C PRO A 432 -26.23 -22.82 -16.75
N ALA A 433 -26.09 -23.72 -17.72
CA ALA A 433 -27.24 -24.27 -18.44
C ALA A 433 -28.28 -24.98 -17.53
N THR A 434 -27.82 -25.53 -16.41
CA THR A 434 -28.61 -26.25 -15.42
C THR A 434 -29.14 -25.37 -14.29
N ALA A 435 -28.76 -24.06 -14.29
CA ALA A 435 -29.12 -23.18 -13.19
C ALA A 435 -30.61 -22.88 -13.14
N SER A 436 -31.20 -22.93 -11.94
CA SER A 436 -32.53 -22.44 -11.65
C SER A 436 -32.65 -20.92 -11.90
N GLY A 437 -33.85 -20.38 -11.81
CA GLY A 437 -34.06 -18.93 -11.84
C GLY A 437 -33.77 -18.24 -10.48
N ARG A 438 -33.38 -18.97 -9.44
CA ARG A 438 -33.14 -18.44 -8.10
C ARG A 438 -31.68 -18.03 -7.92
N VAL A 439 -31.44 -16.82 -7.42
CA VAL A 439 -30.09 -16.27 -7.32
C VAL A 439 -29.86 -15.54 -5.98
N ALA A 440 -28.74 -15.81 -5.32
CA ALA A 440 -28.22 -14.88 -4.33
C ALA A 440 -27.68 -13.65 -5.08
N VAL A 441 -27.96 -12.46 -4.56
CA VAL A 441 -27.57 -11.19 -5.19
C VAL A 441 -26.88 -10.30 -4.17
N ILE A 442 -25.72 -9.76 -4.55
CA ILE A 442 -25.03 -8.73 -3.78
C ILE A 442 -24.81 -7.51 -4.69
N LEU A 443 -25.37 -6.37 -4.32
CA LEU A 443 -24.99 -5.08 -4.90
C LEU A 443 -24.03 -4.39 -3.92
N ASN A 444 -22.77 -4.40 -4.27
CA ASN A 444 -21.66 -4.02 -3.41
C ASN A 444 -21.09 -2.64 -3.79
N GLY A 445 -20.99 -1.72 -2.83
CA GLY A 445 -20.26 -0.46 -2.97
C GLY A 445 -18.77 -0.67 -2.72
N LEU A 446 -17.93 0.13 -3.39
CA LEU A 446 -16.47 -0.04 -3.32
C LEU A 446 -15.79 0.84 -2.26
N GLY A 447 -16.56 1.58 -1.42
CA GLY A 447 -16.05 2.33 -0.27
C GLY A 447 -16.41 3.82 -0.25
N CYS A 448 -16.65 4.44 -1.41
CA CYS A 448 -17.03 5.85 -1.50
C CYS A 448 -18.36 6.09 -2.25
N THR A 449 -19.07 5.03 -2.62
CA THR A 449 -20.41 5.13 -3.21
C THR A 449 -21.43 5.14 -2.09
N LYS A 450 -22.30 6.19 -2.06
CA LYS A 450 -23.30 6.32 -1.02
C LYS A 450 -24.35 5.23 -1.08
N TYR A 451 -24.87 4.82 0.06
CA TYR A 451 -25.93 3.83 0.15
C TYR A 451 -27.18 4.22 -0.65
N GLU A 452 -27.54 5.50 -0.67
CA GLU A 452 -28.69 5.98 -1.46
C GLU A 452 -28.47 5.75 -2.96
N GLU A 453 -27.26 5.90 -3.47
CA GLU A 453 -26.93 5.60 -4.88
C GLU A 453 -27.04 4.10 -5.17
N LEU A 454 -26.61 3.25 -4.24
CA LEU A 454 -26.78 1.80 -4.35
C LEU A 454 -28.27 1.42 -4.33
N PHE A 455 -29.09 2.07 -3.49
CA PHE A 455 -30.55 1.81 -3.49
C PHE A 455 -31.24 2.31 -4.77
N VAL A 456 -30.82 3.45 -5.33
CA VAL A 456 -31.31 3.92 -6.64
C VAL A 456 -30.94 2.90 -7.74
N LEU A 457 -29.72 2.38 -7.72
CA LEU A 457 -29.27 1.37 -8.68
C LEU A 457 -30.01 0.05 -8.48
N TRP A 458 -30.28 -0.36 -7.22
CA TRP A 458 -30.99 -1.59 -6.88
C TRP A 458 -32.36 -1.69 -7.52
N VAL A 459 -33.15 -0.62 -7.55
CA VAL A 459 -34.46 -0.60 -8.21
C VAL A 459 -34.35 -1.06 -9.67
N SER A 460 -33.34 -0.60 -10.38
CA SER A 460 -33.08 -0.96 -11.77
C SER A 460 -32.48 -2.36 -11.92
N VAL A 461 -31.63 -2.78 -11.00
CA VAL A 461 -31.03 -4.13 -10.96
C VAL A 461 -32.14 -5.18 -10.72
N GLU A 462 -33.03 -4.96 -9.74
CA GLU A 462 -34.14 -5.87 -9.46
C GLU A 462 -35.07 -6.03 -10.67
N ALA A 463 -35.40 -4.92 -11.34
CA ALA A 463 -36.18 -4.95 -12.56
C ALA A 463 -35.49 -5.68 -13.71
N ALA A 464 -34.18 -5.48 -13.88
CA ALA A 464 -33.40 -6.17 -14.92
C ALA A 464 -33.27 -7.68 -14.63
N LEU A 465 -33.08 -8.08 -13.37
CA LEU A 465 -33.08 -9.49 -12.95
C LEU A 465 -34.41 -10.16 -13.23
N LYS A 466 -35.54 -9.50 -12.88
CA LYS A 466 -36.88 -10.00 -13.17
C LYS A 466 -37.11 -10.17 -14.67
N ASN A 467 -36.69 -9.21 -15.48
CA ASN A 467 -36.78 -9.30 -16.94
C ASN A 467 -35.94 -10.44 -17.51
N ALA A 468 -34.85 -10.79 -16.86
CA ALA A 468 -34.02 -11.96 -17.20
C ALA A 468 -34.57 -13.30 -16.64
N GLY A 469 -35.75 -13.29 -16.00
CA GLY A 469 -36.36 -14.49 -15.40
C GLY A 469 -35.66 -14.97 -14.13
N LEU A 470 -34.97 -14.06 -13.42
CA LEU A 470 -34.25 -14.37 -12.17
C LEU A 470 -35.03 -13.82 -10.96
N THR A 471 -35.04 -14.61 -9.89
CA THR A 471 -35.67 -14.26 -8.61
C THR A 471 -34.58 -14.13 -7.53
N PRO A 472 -34.31 -12.91 -7.03
CA PRO A 472 -33.40 -12.71 -5.92
C PRO A 472 -33.84 -13.45 -4.65
N VAL A 473 -32.91 -14.11 -3.99
CA VAL A 473 -33.09 -14.79 -2.70
C VAL A 473 -32.25 -14.06 -1.65
N MET A 474 -32.90 -13.42 -0.70
CA MET A 474 -32.25 -12.64 0.36
C MET A 474 -31.11 -11.74 -0.19
N PRO A 475 -31.45 -10.76 -1.05
CA PRO A 475 -30.44 -9.88 -1.64
C PRO A 475 -29.78 -9.00 -0.57
N GLU A 476 -28.50 -8.70 -0.77
CA GLU A 476 -27.73 -7.80 0.07
C GLU A 476 -27.30 -6.56 -0.74
N VAL A 477 -27.52 -5.38 -0.17
CA VAL A 477 -27.14 -4.09 -0.78
C VAL A 477 -26.35 -3.28 0.23
N GLY A 478 -25.08 -3.01 -0.05
CA GLY A 478 -24.20 -2.31 0.89
C GLY A 478 -22.74 -2.44 0.54
N GLU A 479 -21.87 -2.26 1.52
CA GLU A 479 -20.43 -2.44 1.40
C GLU A 479 -20.04 -3.78 2.05
N PHE A 480 -19.43 -4.67 1.26
CA PHE A 480 -19.02 -6.00 1.70
C PHE A 480 -17.57 -6.30 1.37
N VAL A 481 -17.12 -5.87 0.21
CA VAL A 481 -15.71 -5.92 -0.22
C VAL A 481 -15.40 -4.60 -0.91
N THR A 482 -14.64 -3.73 -0.23
CA THR A 482 -14.36 -2.37 -0.70
C THR A 482 -12.93 -2.25 -1.25
N SER A 483 -12.55 -1.06 -1.65
CA SER A 483 -11.19 -0.69 -2.04
C SER A 483 -10.89 0.71 -1.51
N LEU A 484 -10.69 0.82 -0.19
CA LEU A 484 -10.49 2.09 0.51
C LEU A 484 -11.58 3.13 0.13
N ASP A 485 -11.16 4.26 -0.47
CA ASP A 485 -12.02 5.36 -0.90
C ASP A 485 -12.44 5.31 -2.37
N MET A 486 -12.38 4.13 -3.02
CA MET A 486 -12.84 3.97 -4.40
C MET A 486 -14.34 4.22 -4.52
N ALA A 487 -14.74 5.14 -5.40
CA ALA A 487 -16.14 5.23 -5.80
C ALA A 487 -16.41 4.23 -6.93
N GLY A 488 -17.44 3.42 -6.76
CA GLY A 488 -17.81 2.39 -7.71
C GLY A 488 -18.76 1.37 -7.10
N CYS A 489 -19.16 0.39 -7.89
CA CYS A 489 -19.98 -0.71 -7.42
C CYS A 489 -19.71 -1.99 -8.19
N SER A 490 -20.03 -3.13 -7.58
CA SER A 490 -20.05 -4.43 -8.24
C SER A 490 -21.38 -5.14 -7.99
N LEU A 491 -21.81 -5.95 -8.95
CA LEU A 491 -22.95 -6.85 -8.83
C LEU A 491 -22.44 -8.28 -8.83
N THR A 492 -22.84 -9.06 -7.83
CA THR A 492 -22.59 -10.49 -7.72
C THR A 492 -23.89 -11.27 -7.88
N LEU A 493 -23.86 -12.30 -8.68
CA LEU A 493 -24.93 -13.28 -8.79
C LEU A 493 -24.37 -14.68 -8.46
N ALA A 494 -25.08 -15.42 -7.62
CA ALA A 494 -24.79 -16.84 -7.40
C ALA A 494 -26.05 -17.65 -7.65
N TRP A 495 -26.02 -18.55 -8.63
CA TRP A 495 -27.14 -19.42 -8.95
C TRP A 495 -27.32 -20.48 -7.87
N LEU A 496 -28.50 -20.49 -7.27
CA LEU A 496 -28.84 -21.35 -6.15
C LEU A 496 -29.64 -22.57 -6.64
N ASP A 497 -29.22 -23.77 -6.25
CA ASP A 497 -30.06 -24.93 -6.12
C ASP A 497 -30.56 -25.07 -4.67
N GLU A 498 -31.35 -26.08 -4.36
CA GLU A 498 -31.94 -26.28 -3.04
C GLU A 498 -30.86 -26.33 -1.92
N GLU A 499 -29.76 -27.00 -2.19
CA GLU A 499 -28.67 -27.17 -1.22
C GLU A 499 -27.92 -25.85 -0.96
N LEU A 500 -27.51 -25.11 -2.00
CA LEU A 500 -26.85 -23.83 -1.84
C LEU A 500 -27.80 -22.78 -1.22
N GLU A 501 -29.08 -22.81 -1.55
CA GLU A 501 -30.07 -21.90 -0.98
C GLU A 501 -30.28 -22.13 0.52
N GLU A 502 -30.26 -23.38 0.98
CA GLU A 502 -30.36 -23.72 2.40
C GLU A 502 -29.24 -23.01 3.19
N TYR A 503 -27.98 -23.15 2.77
CA TYR A 503 -26.84 -22.53 3.47
C TYR A 503 -26.72 -21.03 3.23
N TRP A 504 -27.13 -20.52 2.07
CA TRP A 504 -27.24 -19.09 1.84
C TRP A 504 -28.23 -18.43 2.80
N CYS A 505 -29.39 -19.02 2.98
CA CYS A 505 -30.46 -18.52 3.85
C CYS A 505 -30.23 -18.79 5.34
N ALA A 506 -29.28 -19.66 5.69
CA ALA A 506 -29.00 -20.03 7.08
C ALA A 506 -28.65 -18.83 7.95
N PRO A 507 -28.96 -18.86 9.25
CA PRO A 507 -28.65 -17.76 10.18
C PRO A 507 -27.16 -17.41 10.22
N SER A 508 -26.85 -16.13 10.49
CA SER A 508 -25.50 -15.64 10.76
C SER A 508 -25.53 -14.41 11.69
N ASP A 509 -24.49 -14.26 12.53
CA ASP A 509 -24.28 -13.07 13.36
C ASP A 509 -22.82 -12.66 13.31
N THR A 510 -22.50 -11.86 12.31
CA THR A 510 -21.18 -11.24 12.13
C THR A 510 -21.32 -9.72 12.16
N PRO A 511 -20.25 -8.95 12.29
CA PRO A 511 -20.32 -7.48 12.21
C PRO A 511 -21.01 -6.97 10.94
N VAL A 512 -20.86 -7.64 9.80
CA VAL A 512 -21.42 -7.19 8.51
C VAL A 512 -22.71 -7.86 8.11
N LEU A 513 -22.90 -9.14 8.47
CA LEU A 513 -24.07 -9.91 8.03
C LEU A 513 -24.82 -10.50 9.23
N ARG A 514 -26.00 -9.97 9.47
CA ARG A 514 -26.91 -10.45 10.53
C ARG A 514 -28.19 -10.98 9.90
N ARG A 515 -28.41 -12.28 10.06
CA ARG A 515 -29.55 -12.96 9.44
C ARG A 515 -30.14 -14.01 10.39
N GLY A 516 -31.45 -14.01 10.55
CA GLY A 516 -32.12 -14.94 11.44
C GLY A 516 -31.84 -14.70 12.94
N ASN A 517 -32.11 -15.71 13.77
CA ASN A 517 -31.90 -15.69 15.21
C ASN A 517 -30.76 -16.63 15.58
N ILE A 518 -29.56 -16.10 15.76
CA ILE A 518 -28.50 -16.78 16.51
C ILE A 518 -28.37 -16.06 17.85
N ILE A 519 -28.60 -16.78 18.93
CA ILE A 519 -28.32 -16.30 20.27
C ILE A 519 -27.07 -17.02 20.75
N PRO A 520 -25.90 -16.36 20.75
CA PRO A 520 -24.70 -16.96 21.31
C PRO A 520 -24.91 -17.18 22.81
N THR A 521 -24.81 -18.42 23.26
CA THR A 521 -25.16 -18.78 24.63
C THR A 521 -23.99 -18.58 25.61
N GLN A 522 -22.77 -18.57 25.15
CA GLN A 522 -21.59 -18.41 25.99
C GLN A 522 -20.45 -17.67 25.26
N PRO A 523 -19.69 -16.83 25.96
CA PRO A 523 -18.40 -16.34 25.47
C PRO A 523 -17.43 -17.50 25.28
N ALA A 524 -16.51 -17.38 24.34
CA ALA A 524 -15.40 -18.32 24.21
C ALA A 524 -14.48 -18.25 25.45
N GLU A 525 -13.84 -19.36 25.79
CA GLU A 525 -12.82 -19.40 26.83
C GLU A 525 -11.72 -18.37 26.58
N PRO A 526 -11.04 -17.86 27.63
CA PRO A 526 -9.89 -16.99 27.45
C PRO A 526 -8.85 -17.65 26.53
N LEU A 527 -8.36 -16.90 25.56
CA LEU A 527 -7.28 -17.39 24.71
C LEU A 527 -5.97 -17.43 25.52
N SER A 528 -5.34 -18.56 25.55
CA SER A 528 -3.94 -18.68 25.93
C SER A 528 -3.11 -18.49 24.65
N GLU A 529 -2.82 -17.25 24.29
CA GLU A 529 -1.74 -17.01 23.34
C GLU A 529 -0.45 -17.43 24.04
N THR A 530 0.15 -18.53 23.57
CA THR A 530 1.54 -18.76 23.89
C THR A 530 2.30 -17.59 23.29
N PRO A 531 3.05 -16.79 24.08
CA PRO A 531 3.91 -15.75 23.50
C PRO A 531 4.70 -16.38 22.35
N PRO A 532 4.95 -15.65 21.25
CA PRO A 532 5.79 -16.19 20.19
C PRO A 532 7.05 -16.74 20.87
N GLU A 533 7.33 -18.03 20.62
CA GLU A 533 8.47 -18.70 21.22
C GLU A 533 9.67 -17.77 21.09
N THR A 534 10.29 -17.41 22.19
CA THR A 534 11.59 -16.74 22.16
C THR A 534 12.47 -17.66 21.34
N THR A 535 12.82 -17.24 20.13
CA THR A 535 13.58 -18.05 19.18
C THR A 535 14.87 -18.46 19.88
N HIS A 536 14.94 -19.73 20.30
CA HIS A 536 16.15 -20.28 20.92
C HIS A 536 17.08 -20.66 19.77
N PHE A 537 18.17 -19.95 19.64
CA PHE A 537 19.18 -20.29 18.62
C PHE A 537 20.10 -21.42 19.15
N PRO A 538 20.49 -22.38 18.30
CA PRO A 538 21.49 -23.36 18.65
C PRO A 538 22.83 -22.67 19.01
N GLU A 539 23.58 -23.27 19.91
CA GLU A 539 24.92 -22.77 20.25
C GLU A 539 25.82 -22.81 19.00
N ALA A 540 26.39 -21.68 18.65
CA ALA A 540 27.21 -21.52 17.46
C ALA A 540 28.71 -21.58 17.79
N ALA A 541 29.49 -22.16 16.89
CA ALA A 541 30.96 -22.06 16.96
C ALA A 541 31.42 -20.65 16.60
N ALA A 542 32.52 -20.19 17.21
CA ALA A 542 33.05 -18.85 16.99
C ALA A 542 33.23 -18.46 15.51
N PRO A 543 33.76 -19.31 14.59
CA PRO A 543 33.90 -18.95 13.18
C PRO A 543 32.56 -18.74 12.46
N SER A 544 31.51 -19.46 12.85
CA SER A 544 30.17 -19.25 12.32
C SER A 544 29.54 -17.97 12.84
N HIS A 545 29.74 -17.68 14.12
CA HIS A 545 29.26 -16.44 14.74
C HIS A 545 29.92 -15.20 14.13
N GLU A 546 31.23 -15.22 13.86
CA GLU A 546 31.93 -14.16 13.14
C GLU A 546 31.36 -13.96 11.72
N SER A 547 31.07 -15.06 11.02
CA SER A 547 30.42 -15.02 9.71
C SER A 547 28.98 -14.46 9.79
N ALA A 548 28.24 -14.78 10.87
CA ALA A 548 26.92 -14.24 11.14
C ALA A 548 26.95 -12.71 11.35
N GLN A 549 27.96 -12.20 12.08
CA GLN A 549 28.16 -10.77 12.27
C GLN A 549 28.42 -10.04 10.93
N CYS A 550 29.22 -10.65 10.05
CA CYS A 550 29.46 -10.09 8.70
C CYS A 550 28.17 -10.07 7.87
N VAL A 551 27.40 -11.16 7.87
CA VAL A 551 26.14 -11.25 7.13
C VAL A 551 25.09 -10.30 7.67
N ALA A 552 24.97 -10.13 8.99
CA ALA A 552 24.05 -9.17 9.60
C ALA A 552 24.37 -7.73 9.15
N LYS A 553 25.65 -7.35 9.07
CA LYS A 553 26.04 -6.04 8.51
C LYS A 553 25.64 -5.88 7.04
N LEU A 554 25.81 -6.93 6.23
CA LEU A 554 25.42 -6.89 4.81
C LEU A 554 23.90 -6.73 4.67
N ILE A 555 23.11 -7.36 5.54
CA ILE A 555 21.65 -7.21 5.55
C ILE A 555 21.24 -5.78 5.96
N ASP A 556 21.96 -5.18 6.92
CA ASP A 556 21.73 -3.78 7.33
C ASP A 556 22.05 -2.80 6.17
N GLU A 557 23.14 -3.01 5.45
CA GLU A 557 23.45 -2.23 4.24
C GLU A 557 22.41 -2.41 3.12
N ILE A 558 21.83 -3.62 2.98
CA ILE A 558 20.72 -3.85 2.08
C ILE A 558 19.49 -3.07 2.53
N ALA A 559 19.19 -3.05 3.83
CA ALA A 559 18.02 -2.32 4.37
C ALA A 559 18.13 -0.81 4.07
N ASN A 560 19.31 -0.23 4.29
CA ASN A 560 19.57 1.17 3.97
C ASN A 560 19.38 1.45 2.47
N ALA A 561 19.94 0.59 1.60
CA ALA A 561 19.81 0.75 0.15
C ALA A 561 18.35 0.58 -0.34
N MET A 562 17.56 -0.31 0.26
CA MET A 562 16.15 -0.49 -0.08
C MET A 562 15.31 0.69 0.37
N HIS A 563 15.60 1.27 1.51
CA HIS A 563 14.97 2.51 1.96
C HIS A 563 15.26 3.67 0.98
N GLU A 564 16.51 3.86 0.57
CA GLU A 564 16.87 4.87 -0.43
C GLU A 564 16.22 4.63 -1.80
N ALA A 565 16.05 3.37 -2.19
CA ALA A 565 15.47 2.98 -3.47
C ALA A 565 13.92 2.89 -3.47
N GLU A 566 13.26 3.04 -2.32
CA GLU A 566 11.83 2.82 -2.12
C GLU A 566 10.98 3.52 -3.19
N ASN A 567 11.13 4.83 -3.32
CA ASN A 567 10.37 5.63 -4.30
C ASN A 567 10.69 5.22 -5.75
N THR A 568 11.93 4.83 -6.05
CA THR A 568 12.33 4.45 -7.40
C THR A 568 11.72 3.10 -7.78
N LEU A 569 11.78 2.13 -6.88
CA LEU A 569 11.19 0.81 -7.07
C LEU A 569 9.67 0.87 -7.16
N GLY A 570 9.03 1.71 -6.33
CA GLY A 570 7.59 1.95 -6.43
C GLY A 570 7.17 2.56 -7.78
N LYS A 571 7.93 3.52 -8.31
CA LYS A 571 7.67 4.09 -9.65
C LYS A 571 7.86 3.08 -10.78
N ILE A 572 8.84 2.20 -10.68
CA ILE A 572 9.05 1.12 -11.67
C ILE A 572 7.87 0.15 -11.61
N ASP A 573 7.48 -0.26 -10.42
CA ASP A 573 6.38 -1.19 -10.21
C ASP A 573 5.04 -0.62 -10.66
N ALA A 574 4.75 0.65 -10.41
CA ALA A 574 3.52 1.32 -10.82
C ALA A 574 3.28 1.34 -12.34
N GLN A 575 4.30 1.03 -13.17
CA GLN A 575 4.12 0.89 -14.62
C GLN A 575 3.39 -0.41 -15.00
N ALA A 576 3.52 -1.45 -14.16
CA ALA A 576 3.02 -2.78 -14.46
C ALA A 576 2.35 -3.48 -13.27
N GLY A 577 2.48 -2.93 -12.07
CA GLY A 577 1.93 -3.39 -10.80
C GLY A 577 1.09 -2.31 -10.12
N ASP A 578 1.01 -2.38 -8.81
CA ASP A 578 0.27 -1.46 -7.93
C ASP A 578 1.17 -0.45 -7.21
N GLY A 579 2.47 -0.47 -7.48
CA GLY A 579 3.44 0.50 -6.95
C GLY A 579 3.92 0.20 -5.52
N ASP A 580 3.55 -0.94 -4.95
CA ASP A 580 3.86 -1.30 -3.56
C ASP A 580 5.23 -1.96 -3.37
N HIS A 581 5.90 -2.38 -4.46
CA HIS A 581 7.15 -3.15 -4.40
C HIS A 581 8.26 -2.43 -3.59
N GLY A 582 8.43 -1.12 -3.79
CA GLY A 582 9.44 -0.36 -3.06
C GLY A 582 9.22 -0.37 -1.56
N MET A 583 8.00 -0.12 -1.12
CA MET A 583 7.59 -0.14 0.29
C MET A 583 7.73 -1.54 0.91
N GLY A 584 7.31 -2.60 0.18
CA GLY A 584 7.49 -3.98 0.62
C GLY A 584 8.96 -4.34 0.82
N MET A 585 9.84 -3.92 -0.11
CA MET A 585 11.28 -4.15 -0.01
C MET A 585 11.91 -3.39 1.17
N ALA A 586 11.56 -2.13 1.38
CA ALA A 586 12.06 -1.32 2.50
C ALA A 586 11.65 -1.92 3.86
N ARG A 587 10.37 -2.26 4.04
CA ARG A 587 9.85 -2.87 5.29
C ARG A 587 10.46 -4.25 5.55
N GLY A 588 10.52 -5.10 4.53
CA GLY A 588 11.05 -6.46 4.64
C GLY A 588 12.53 -6.47 4.99
N SER A 589 13.34 -5.67 4.32
CA SER A 589 14.79 -5.59 4.58
C SER A 589 15.11 -4.99 5.96
N ALA A 590 14.35 -3.98 6.41
CA ALA A 590 14.51 -3.41 7.75
C ALA A 590 14.21 -4.46 8.85
N ALA A 591 13.13 -5.22 8.71
CA ALA A 591 12.80 -6.30 9.65
C ALA A 591 13.85 -7.42 9.64
N ALA A 592 14.36 -7.78 8.46
CA ALA A 592 15.44 -8.75 8.33
C ALA A 592 16.73 -8.28 9.03
N ALA A 593 17.09 -7.01 8.91
CA ALA A 593 18.25 -6.42 9.58
C ALA A 593 18.08 -6.46 11.11
N GLU A 594 16.91 -6.09 11.62
CA GLU A 594 16.61 -6.16 13.05
C GLU A 594 16.67 -7.60 13.57
N ALA A 595 16.09 -8.55 12.85
CA ALA A 595 16.10 -9.97 13.22
C ALA A 595 17.51 -10.56 13.19
N ALA A 596 18.31 -10.24 12.17
CA ALA A 596 19.70 -10.66 12.09
C ALA A 596 20.53 -10.11 13.23
N ALA A 597 20.37 -8.83 13.57
CA ALA A 597 21.06 -8.21 14.70
C ALA A 597 20.68 -8.87 16.04
N LYS A 598 19.38 -9.16 16.26
CA LYS A 598 18.90 -9.87 17.44
C LYS A 598 19.46 -11.29 17.54
N ALA A 599 19.50 -12.02 16.42
CA ALA A 599 20.05 -13.37 16.36
C ALA A 599 21.55 -13.38 16.70
N VAL A 600 22.33 -12.47 16.11
CA VAL A 600 23.75 -12.30 16.44
C VAL A 600 23.94 -11.95 17.93
N ALA A 601 23.16 -11.01 18.46
CA ALA A 601 23.24 -10.62 19.87
C ALA A 601 22.90 -11.80 20.82
N ALA A 602 22.07 -12.74 20.37
CA ALA A 602 21.74 -13.97 21.10
C ALA A 602 22.75 -15.11 20.89
N GLY A 603 23.87 -14.86 20.16
CA GLY A 603 24.92 -15.86 19.94
C GLY A 603 24.67 -16.82 18.78
N ALA A 604 23.70 -16.54 17.92
CA ALA A 604 23.38 -17.37 16.75
C ALA A 604 24.55 -17.46 15.76
N GLY A 605 24.63 -18.58 15.05
CA GLY A 605 25.55 -18.80 13.94
C GLY A 605 24.96 -18.31 12.60
N LEU A 606 25.72 -18.55 11.55
CA LEU A 606 25.42 -18.07 10.19
C LEU A 606 24.07 -18.58 9.66
N ALA A 607 23.83 -19.90 9.80
CA ALA A 607 22.59 -20.52 9.29
C ALA A 607 21.35 -19.94 10.00
N SER A 608 21.37 -19.92 11.32
CA SER A 608 20.26 -19.42 12.16
C SER A 608 20.02 -17.94 11.95
N THR A 609 21.08 -17.12 11.81
CA THR A 609 20.95 -15.67 11.57
C THR A 609 20.29 -15.38 10.22
N LEU A 610 20.71 -16.05 9.15
CA LEU A 610 20.11 -15.84 7.82
C LEU A 610 18.69 -16.39 7.73
N ALA A 611 18.39 -17.49 8.43
CA ALA A 611 17.03 -18.03 8.53
C ALA A 611 16.09 -17.04 9.23
N ALA A 612 16.51 -16.49 10.38
CA ALA A 612 15.74 -15.49 11.14
C ALA A 612 15.48 -14.22 10.30
N ALA A 613 16.49 -13.76 9.55
CA ALA A 613 16.34 -12.64 8.63
C ALA A 613 15.31 -12.93 7.52
N GLY A 614 15.33 -14.13 6.95
CA GLY A 614 14.37 -14.56 5.93
C GLY A 614 12.94 -14.62 6.45
N ASP A 615 12.73 -15.18 7.63
CA ASP A 615 11.41 -15.26 8.26
C ASP A 615 10.85 -13.84 8.54
N ALA A 616 11.68 -12.96 9.10
CA ALA A 616 11.29 -11.58 9.38
C ALA A 616 11.00 -10.78 8.09
N TRP A 617 11.76 -11.00 7.03
CA TRP A 617 11.48 -10.40 5.73
C TRP A 617 10.11 -10.80 5.20
N ALA A 618 9.80 -12.13 5.21
CA ALA A 618 8.51 -12.64 4.79
C ALA A 618 7.35 -12.05 5.60
N ASP A 619 7.53 -11.94 6.92
CA ASP A 619 6.49 -11.48 7.84
C ASP A 619 6.14 -9.98 7.63
N ARG A 620 7.13 -9.15 7.32
CA ARG A 620 6.94 -7.69 7.27
C ARG A 620 6.77 -7.11 5.87
N ALA A 621 7.37 -7.72 4.86
CA ALA A 621 7.20 -7.26 3.49
C ALA A 621 5.79 -7.54 2.95
N GLY A 622 5.20 -8.68 3.35
CA GLY A 622 3.91 -9.13 2.81
C GLY A 622 3.94 -9.40 1.30
N GLY A 623 2.77 -9.65 0.73
CA GLY A 623 2.61 -9.81 -0.71
C GLY A 623 3.43 -10.96 -1.33
N THR A 624 3.49 -10.98 -2.66
CA THR A 624 4.28 -11.97 -3.42
C THR A 624 5.77 -11.79 -3.20
N SER A 625 6.25 -10.54 -3.19
CA SER A 625 7.67 -10.23 -3.01
C SER A 625 8.19 -10.67 -1.65
N GLY A 626 7.41 -10.43 -0.57
CA GLY A 626 7.79 -10.87 0.77
C GLY A 626 7.95 -12.39 0.88
N ALA A 627 6.99 -13.14 0.33
CA ALA A 627 7.04 -14.61 0.31
C ALA A 627 8.28 -15.13 -0.45
N LEU A 628 8.61 -14.55 -1.60
CA LEU A 628 9.74 -14.98 -2.41
C LEU A 628 11.10 -14.62 -1.79
N TRP A 629 11.25 -13.40 -1.26
CA TRP A 629 12.49 -12.98 -0.60
C TRP A 629 12.74 -13.74 0.69
N GLY A 630 11.71 -13.91 1.53
CA GLY A 630 11.83 -14.71 2.74
C GLY A 630 12.19 -16.16 2.45
N LEU A 631 11.52 -16.80 1.46
CA LEU A 631 11.87 -18.14 1.01
C LEU A 631 13.31 -18.23 0.49
N MET A 632 13.74 -17.25 -0.29
CA MET A 632 15.10 -17.19 -0.84
C MET A 632 16.14 -17.18 0.27
N LEU A 633 16.04 -16.28 1.24
CA LEU A 633 16.99 -16.19 2.35
C LEU A 633 16.95 -17.43 3.23
N ARG A 634 15.75 -17.92 3.55
CA ARG A 634 15.59 -19.12 4.37
C ARG A 634 16.12 -20.38 3.72
N THR A 635 15.87 -20.58 2.43
CA THR A 635 16.43 -21.75 1.72
C THR A 635 17.92 -21.60 1.48
N TRP A 636 18.43 -20.39 1.26
CA TRP A 636 19.87 -20.15 1.19
C TRP A 636 20.58 -20.53 2.49
N SER A 637 19.98 -20.21 3.65
CA SER A 637 20.53 -20.53 4.97
C SER A 637 20.78 -22.03 5.18
N THR A 638 20.01 -22.91 4.51
CA THR A 638 20.17 -24.37 4.64
C THR A 638 21.48 -24.92 4.08
N ALA A 639 22.20 -24.13 3.29
CA ALA A 639 23.53 -24.50 2.82
C ALA A 639 24.64 -24.17 3.82
N PHE A 640 24.33 -23.44 4.87
CA PHE A 640 25.26 -23.01 5.92
C PHE A 640 25.11 -23.88 7.18
N SER A 641 26.04 -23.69 8.11
CA SER A 641 26.07 -24.35 9.40
C SER A 641 26.37 -23.35 10.51
N ASP A 642 25.78 -23.54 11.68
CA ASP A 642 26.12 -22.74 12.87
C ASP A 642 27.45 -23.19 13.51
N GLN A 643 28.12 -24.21 12.91
CA GLN A 643 29.39 -24.74 13.41
C GLN A 643 30.60 -24.41 12.51
N GLN A 644 30.39 -23.84 11.33
CA GLN A 644 31.44 -23.60 10.35
C GLN A 644 31.43 -22.14 9.88
N ALA A 645 32.60 -21.63 9.51
CA ALA A 645 32.71 -20.32 8.86
C ALA A 645 32.06 -20.33 7.49
N LEU A 646 31.73 -19.14 6.99
CA LEU A 646 31.29 -18.94 5.61
C LEU A 646 32.37 -19.43 4.63
N ASP A 647 31.96 -20.27 3.66
CA ASP A 647 32.80 -20.68 2.59
C ASP A 647 32.14 -20.44 1.21
N ALA A 648 32.96 -20.20 0.18
CA ALA A 648 32.46 -19.83 -1.14
C ALA A 648 31.65 -20.94 -1.81
N ALA A 649 31.94 -22.20 -1.57
CA ALA A 649 31.19 -23.33 -2.12
C ALA A 649 29.80 -23.43 -1.51
N ALA A 650 29.70 -23.20 -0.18
CA ALA A 650 28.40 -23.13 0.52
C ALA A 650 27.56 -21.94 0.02
N VAL A 651 28.17 -20.80 -0.28
CA VAL A 651 27.46 -19.64 -0.84
C VAL A 651 26.85 -19.99 -2.20
N VAL A 652 27.62 -20.59 -3.11
CA VAL A 652 27.14 -21.03 -4.44
C VAL A 652 26.03 -22.07 -4.31
N LYS A 653 26.21 -23.08 -3.45
CA LYS A 653 25.21 -24.12 -3.19
C LYS A 653 23.90 -23.51 -2.67
N GLY A 654 24.01 -22.59 -1.71
CA GLY A 654 22.84 -21.93 -1.16
C GLY A 654 22.12 -21.06 -2.18
N ALA A 655 22.87 -20.33 -3.02
CA ALA A 655 22.30 -19.55 -4.11
C ALA A 655 21.50 -20.44 -5.10
N GLN A 656 22.02 -21.62 -5.44
CA GLN A 656 21.32 -22.57 -6.30
C GLN A 656 20.04 -23.10 -5.64
N ILE A 657 20.10 -23.52 -4.36
CA ILE A 657 18.91 -23.99 -3.61
C ILE A 657 17.86 -22.89 -3.55
N ALA A 658 18.26 -21.66 -3.29
CA ALA A 658 17.36 -20.50 -3.23
C ALA A 658 16.70 -20.22 -4.59
N LEU A 659 17.45 -20.27 -5.68
CA LEU A 659 16.94 -20.11 -7.05
C LEU A 659 15.90 -21.17 -7.38
N ASP A 660 16.20 -22.43 -7.10
CA ASP A 660 15.31 -23.56 -7.36
C ASP A 660 14.01 -23.43 -6.55
N ALA A 661 14.09 -22.99 -5.29
CA ALA A 661 12.93 -22.76 -4.45
C ALA A 661 12.07 -21.58 -4.98
N VAL A 662 12.68 -20.49 -5.38
CA VAL A 662 11.99 -19.33 -5.96
C VAL A 662 11.31 -19.70 -7.28
N LYS A 663 12.00 -20.41 -8.17
CA LYS A 663 11.42 -20.89 -9.45
C LYS A 663 10.23 -21.83 -9.21
N ARG A 664 10.32 -22.73 -8.26
CA ARG A 664 9.26 -23.69 -7.92
C ARG A 664 8.03 -22.98 -7.35
N LEU A 665 8.21 -22.09 -6.35
CA LEU A 665 7.09 -21.39 -5.71
C LEU A 665 6.48 -20.35 -6.63
N GLY A 666 7.31 -19.52 -7.27
CA GLY A 666 6.89 -18.45 -8.19
C GLY A 666 6.39 -18.97 -9.55
N ARG A 667 6.65 -20.25 -9.87
CA ARG A 667 6.38 -20.88 -11.18
C ARG A 667 6.96 -20.05 -12.33
N ALA A 668 8.10 -19.41 -12.08
CA ALA A 668 8.75 -18.47 -12.99
C ALA A 668 10.00 -19.07 -13.62
N GLN A 669 10.31 -18.64 -14.84
CA GLN A 669 11.54 -18.97 -15.57
C GLN A 669 12.10 -17.74 -16.25
N VAL A 670 13.35 -17.80 -16.69
CA VAL A 670 13.97 -16.70 -17.47
C VAL A 670 13.14 -16.43 -18.72
N GLY A 671 12.88 -15.15 -18.96
CA GLY A 671 12.02 -14.66 -20.05
C GLY A 671 10.56 -14.42 -19.65
N ASP A 672 10.20 -14.57 -18.35
CA ASP A 672 8.85 -14.31 -17.83
C ASP A 672 8.70 -12.88 -17.28
N LYS A 673 9.80 -12.10 -17.24
CA LYS A 673 9.88 -10.76 -16.70
C LYS A 673 9.55 -10.73 -15.20
N THR A 674 10.46 -11.31 -14.43
CA THR A 674 10.36 -11.45 -12.97
C THR A 674 11.77 -11.32 -12.34
N LEU A 675 11.86 -11.36 -11.01
CA LEU A 675 13.16 -11.40 -10.33
C LEU A 675 14.07 -12.57 -10.79
N VAL A 676 13.48 -13.66 -11.31
CA VAL A 676 14.23 -14.83 -11.81
C VAL A 676 15.13 -14.45 -12.99
N ASP A 677 14.70 -13.46 -13.79
CA ASP A 677 15.46 -12.98 -14.95
C ASP A 677 16.81 -12.34 -14.56
N ALA A 678 16.93 -11.84 -13.34
CA ALA A 678 18.19 -11.35 -12.78
C ALA A 678 18.88 -12.38 -11.87
N PHE A 679 18.11 -13.18 -11.14
CA PHE A 679 18.64 -14.11 -10.15
C PHE A 679 19.34 -15.32 -10.79
N GLU A 680 18.78 -15.93 -11.83
CA GLU A 680 19.40 -17.06 -12.51
C GLU A 680 20.74 -16.70 -13.20
N PRO A 681 20.86 -15.58 -13.93
CA PRO A 681 22.15 -15.12 -14.44
C PRO A 681 23.17 -14.82 -13.33
N PHE A 682 22.74 -14.24 -12.20
CA PHE A 682 23.58 -14.03 -11.03
C PHE A 682 24.16 -15.34 -10.51
N VAL A 683 23.30 -16.34 -10.22
CA VAL A 683 23.70 -17.65 -9.67
C VAL A 683 24.65 -18.36 -10.63
N THR A 684 24.31 -18.35 -11.92
CA THR A 684 25.13 -18.99 -12.96
C THR A 684 26.53 -18.36 -13.05
N SER A 685 26.61 -17.02 -13.06
CA SER A 685 27.87 -16.28 -13.08
C SER A 685 28.69 -16.56 -11.82
N LEU A 686 28.06 -16.49 -10.64
CA LEU A 686 28.73 -16.75 -9.36
C LEU A 686 29.36 -18.15 -9.32
N ALA A 687 28.59 -19.17 -9.72
CA ALA A 687 29.06 -20.54 -9.77
C ALA A 687 30.26 -20.72 -10.75
N ALA A 688 30.17 -20.09 -11.92
CA ALA A 688 31.24 -20.15 -12.92
C ALA A 688 32.53 -19.49 -12.43
N GLU A 689 32.45 -18.33 -11.78
CA GLU A 689 33.62 -17.59 -11.28
C GLU A 689 34.27 -18.31 -10.09
N ILE A 690 33.51 -18.84 -9.15
CA ILE A 690 34.01 -19.65 -8.03
C ILE A 690 34.62 -20.96 -8.57
N GLY A 691 34.03 -21.59 -9.58
CA GLY A 691 34.56 -22.78 -10.25
C GLY A 691 35.89 -22.54 -10.93
N LYS A 692 36.24 -21.29 -11.33
CA LYS A 692 37.53 -20.87 -11.83
C LYS A 692 38.58 -20.57 -10.73
N GLY A 693 38.20 -20.70 -9.45
CA GLY A 693 39.06 -20.39 -8.30
C GLY A 693 39.13 -18.88 -7.96
N MET A 694 38.17 -18.08 -8.44
CA MET A 694 38.12 -16.66 -8.14
C MET A 694 37.78 -16.44 -6.65
N ALA A 695 38.32 -15.39 -6.03
CA ALA A 695 37.95 -15.00 -4.68
C ALA A 695 36.49 -14.60 -4.62
N LEU A 696 35.76 -14.98 -3.54
CA LEU A 696 34.30 -14.79 -3.37
C LEU A 696 33.88 -13.36 -3.66
N LYS A 697 34.59 -12.35 -3.14
CA LYS A 697 34.27 -10.93 -3.36
C LYS A 697 34.27 -10.59 -4.86
N THR A 698 35.31 -10.96 -5.59
CA THR A 698 35.42 -10.66 -7.03
C THR A 698 34.37 -11.44 -7.83
N ALA A 699 34.17 -12.72 -7.51
CA ALA A 699 33.15 -13.57 -8.14
C ALA A 699 31.73 -12.98 -7.93
N TRP A 700 31.43 -12.53 -6.72
CA TRP A 700 30.18 -11.88 -6.40
C TRP A 700 29.98 -10.57 -7.17
N GLN A 701 31.01 -9.71 -7.24
CA GLN A 701 30.96 -8.45 -7.99
C GLN A 701 30.64 -8.68 -9.47
N ASN A 702 31.32 -9.66 -10.09
CA ASN A 702 31.04 -10.04 -11.48
C ASN A 702 29.63 -10.56 -11.67
N ALA A 703 29.13 -11.38 -10.74
CA ALA A 703 27.78 -11.90 -10.75
C ALA A 703 26.73 -10.77 -10.54
N ALA A 704 26.99 -9.83 -9.65
CA ALA A 704 26.13 -8.67 -9.42
C ALA A 704 26.03 -7.78 -10.67
N GLN A 705 27.14 -7.56 -11.38
CA GLN A 705 27.13 -6.85 -12.65
C GLN A 705 26.31 -7.60 -13.70
N THR A 706 26.43 -8.93 -13.77
CA THR A 706 25.60 -9.77 -14.65
C THR A 706 24.11 -9.65 -14.33
N ALA A 707 23.75 -9.65 -13.03
CA ALA A 707 22.37 -9.44 -12.59
C ALA A 707 21.84 -8.06 -12.99
N THR A 708 22.68 -7.01 -12.88
CA THR A 708 22.29 -5.63 -13.24
C THR A 708 21.95 -5.53 -14.74
N VAL A 709 22.81 -6.07 -15.59
CA VAL A 709 22.56 -6.09 -17.06
C VAL A 709 21.30 -6.89 -17.38
N ALA A 710 21.10 -8.03 -16.71
CA ALA A 710 19.93 -8.87 -16.91
C ALA A 710 18.64 -8.18 -16.41
N ALA A 711 18.69 -7.48 -15.28
CA ALA A 711 17.56 -6.70 -14.77
C ALA A 711 17.14 -5.59 -15.74
N GLU A 712 18.09 -4.83 -16.29
CA GLU A 712 17.84 -3.81 -17.29
C GLU A 712 17.23 -4.41 -18.58
N ALA A 713 17.72 -5.58 -19.00
CA ALA A 713 17.23 -6.28 -20.19
C ALA A 713 15.75 -6.73 -20.07
N THR A 714 15.21 -6.86 -18.83
CA THR A 714 13.78 -7.17 -18.63
C THR A 714 12.85 -6.10 -19.20
N ALA A 715 13.34 -4.88 -19.46
CA ALA A 715 12.56 -3.83 -20.11
C ALA A 715 12.05 -4.25 -21.50
N GLN A 716 12.75 -5.15 -22.19
CA GLN A 716 12.40 -5.66 -23.51
C GLN A 716 11.46 -6.88 -23.48
N LEU A 717 11.21 -7.45 -22.29
CA LEU A 717 10.38 -8.62 -22.11
C LEU A 717 8.91 -8.23 -21.91
N ALA A 718 8.01 -9.09 -22.41
CA ALA A 718 6.60 -9.03 -22.07
C ALA A 718 6.34 -9.84 -20.77
N PRO A 719 5.64 -9.31 -19.75
CA PRO A 719 5.36 -10.02 -18.54
C PRO A 719 4.39 -11.19 -18.78
N LYS A 720 4.72 -12.37 -18.24
CA LYS A 720 3.88 -13.57 -18.39
C LYS A 720 3.22 -13.99 -17.07
N LEU A 721 3.68 -13.49 -15.94
CA LEU A 721 3.22 -13.87 -14.61
C LEU A 721 2.81 -12.63 -13.80
N GLY A 722 2.12 -12.88 -12.69
CA GLY A 722 1.72 -11.87 -11.73
C GLY A 722 0.76 -10.81 -12.28
N ARG A 723 0.66 -9.68 -11.58
CA ARG A 723 -0.19 -8.54 -11.94
C ARG A 723 0.24 -7.89 -13.25
N ALA A 724 1.54 -7.85 -13.52
CA ALA A 724 2.12 -7.25 -14.72
C ALA A 724 1.63 -7.89 -16.04
N ARG A 725 1.18 -9.16 -16.02
CA ARG A 725 0.67 -9.86 -17.21
C ARG A 725 -0.48 -9.10 -17.89
N ALA A 726 -1.34 -8.48 -17.13
CA ALA A 726 -2.46 -7.68 -17.64
C ALA A 726 -2.03 -6.33 -18.25
N HIS A 727 -0.80 -5.88 -17.96
CA HIS A 727 -0.27 -4.57 -18.35
C HIS A 727 0.85 -4.66 -19.39
N THR A 728 0.88 -5.68 -20.22
CA THR A 728 1.97 -5.96 -21.17
C THR A 728 2.42 -4.74 -21.96
N GLN A 729 1.51 -3.93 -22.49
CA GLN A 729 1.86 -2.74 -23.28
C GLN A 729 2.50 -1.62 -22.44
N ARG A 730 2.02 -1.41 -21.20
CA ARG A 730 2.60 -0.40 -20.28
C ARG A 730 3.94 -0.86 -19.72
N SER A 731 4.11 -2.15 -19.54
CA SER A 731 5.31 -2.76 -19.00
C SER A 731 6.50 -2.75 -19.99
N LEU A 732 6.23 -2.76 -21.30
CA LEU A 732 7.30 -2.71 -22.30
C LEU A 732 8.04 -1.36 -22.23
N GLY A 733 9.37 -1.43 -22.27
CA GLY A 733 10.26 -0.28 -22.09
C GLY A 733 10.64 0.02 -20.64
N HIS A 734 10.01 -0.64 -19.66
CA HIS A 734 10.34 -0.51 -18.24
C HIS A 734 10.87 -1.84 -17.70
N PRO A 735 11.94 -1.83 -16.85
CA PRO A 735 12.45 -3.06 -16.26
C PRO A 735 11.46 -3.65 -15.23
N ASP A 736 11.67 -4.91 -14.84
CA ASP A 736 10.93 -5.54 -13.74
C ASP A 736 11.44 -5.05 -12.38
N ALA A 737 10.54 -4.61 -11.50
CA ALA A 737 10.90 -4.06 -10.19
C ALA A 737 11.60 -5.09 -9.30
N GLY A 738 11.18 -6.37 -9.34
CA GLY A 738 11.80 -7.47 -8.61
C GLY A 738 13.20 -7.78 -9.10
N ALA A 739 13.44 -7.76 -10.42
CA ALA A 739 14.77 -7.93 -11.01
C ALA A 739 15.71 -6.79 -10.63
N VAL A 740 15.20 -5.55 -10.63
CA VAL A 740 15.97 -4.35 -10.25
C VAL A 740 16.35 -4.40 -8.78
N SER A 741 15.41 -4.69 -7.89
CA SER A 741 15.68 -4.78 -6.44
C SER A 741 16.70 -5.89 -6.13
N LEU A 742 16.64 -7.05 -6.80
CA LEU A 742 17.62 -8.11 -6.67
C LEU A 742 19.02 -7.62 -7.09
N ALA A 743 19.13 -6.95 -8.24
CA ALA A 743 20.40 -6.43 -8.72
C ALA A 743 21.00 -5.40 -7.76
N ILE A 744 20.18 -4.50 -7.17
CA ILE A 744 20.63 -3.54 -6.16
C ILE A 744 21.19 -4.30 -4.95
N CYS A 745 20.45 -5.26 -4.38
CA CYS A 745 20.90 -6.05 -3.24
C CYS A 745 22.22 -6.79 -3.53
N ALA A 746 22.34 -7.41 -4.70
CA ALA A 746 23.56 -8.10 -5.10
C ALA A 746 24.76 -7.15 -5.21
N CYS A 747 24.57 -5.94 -5.75
CA CYS A 747 25.60 -4.91 -5.84
C CYS A 747 26.05 -4.41 -4.46
N ILE A 748 25.10 -4.19 -3.52
CA ILE A 748 25.41 -3.77 -2.14
C ILE A 748 26.25 -4.82 -1.43
N VAL A 749 25.87 -6.09 -1.53
CA VAL A 749 26.69 -7.19 -0.96
C VAL A 749 28.08 -7.21 -1.60
N GLY A 750 28.20 -7.18 -2.93
CA GLY A 750 29.49 -7.20 -3.61
C GLY A 750 30.42 -6.03 -3.26
N LYS A 751 29.86 -4.87 -2.96
CA LYS A 751 30.60 -3.67 -2.51
C LYS A 751 31.16 -3.84 -1.10
N ASN A 752 30.35 -4.41 -0.19
CA ASN A 752 30.63 -4.46 1.25
C ASN A 752 31.18 -5.83 1.73
N LEU A 753 31.23 -6.85 0.86
CA LEU A 753 31.84 -8.14 1.17
C LEU A 753 33.36 -7.97 1.42
N THR A 754 33.83 -8.39 2.58
CA THR A 754 35.24 -8.25 3.02
C THR A 754 36.10 -9.46 2.60
#